data_01080054b60b8acdd25abe4f91a5abd1
#
_entry.id   01080054b60b8acdd25abe4f91a5abd1
#
_cell.length_a   1.000
_cell.length_b   1.000
_cell.length_c   1.000
_cell.angle_alpha   90.00
_cell.angle_beta   90.00
_cell.angle_gamma   90.00
#
_symmetry.space_group_name_H-M   'P 1'
#
loop_
_entity.id
_entity.type
_entity.pdbx_description
1 polymer ?
#
loop_
_entity_poly.entity_id
_entity_poly.type
_entity_poly.pdbx_seq_one_letter_code
_entity_poly.pdbx_strand_id
1 'polypeptide(L)'
;MKLFKPIAAVCFTLVASASAFSTPSTVDLQGETFTVDTLRHYKCGPGMTRTALEYRSTTGNTRIQAFVIKTMLREAENVKFKVEIGNDSCLNAETVTSMGRRHSVEGERYLTGVNGDFFITGSFGGPYSQYGIVGYPNMSSASRGKLMSPDVIDWVSRENAFIIDKDGYMRIDATDLSYSASIGGVEMPISNANFHRLDGETVVYNSYMGKYTKTAAGGVEVAFTLAPGETWALNKNLKMVVSQAAYDGGNMAIPADGIVISADKAATANIEKLRSLKPGDEITVNYSLSLPSYGNLKPEGVQEIIGGDVKILREGETVMEANRWINPRDAFNPRTLIGYDKERTMLVICAIDGRSTISSGTTYPQGADLMRSYGCYDALDFDGGGSTLMWDAMEGTINRPCVSPERAVGNGIFAVLHAPDDEEVAEIRFADYAVRMPRYGSYRPVFYGYNKYGKLIDMDVEGVKLSCDGALGEIVADGSTLYATGSGSHVLTASLGAVKAEVTVAIVAADDVKAAYPEVVLDNCREWKIGLNAIVGGKEMAVEPRALDWTSSDASVVTVTDGVAKGLKNGTATLTGVKDGITCTVGVTVQCPTAELMPIEDASNPEAWKIESYNVKGDAAITALAGGGLAVDFALSGTRAPNLTLVPVQPTLLYSLPDELRLTMKLTGGVAVKNSVASFTLADGSNVSASLSGFESGDAQDYTVDFAQIADVDNVGIFPIRLNSLRLNLSGGKKDTAYRLEIPSIKTRYKHFNDAGVYDLTVDDADVAPVYYNLQGMRIAKPQPGTVVIVKRGARVTKEIVVE
;
A
#
# COMPACT_ATOMS: atom_id res chain seq x y z
N MET A 1 16.14 11.15 -59.58
CA MET A 1 17.17 11.68 -58.69
C MET A 1 16.48 12.67 -57.77
N LYS A 2 15.98 12.24 -56.60
CA LYS A 2 15.39 13.08 -55.55
C LYS A 2 16.27 12.89 -54.31
N LEU A 3 16.89 14.00 -53.91
CA LEU A 3 17.77 14.08 -52.73
C LEU A 3 16.97 13.87 -51.47
N PHE A 4 17.39 12.85 -50.68
CA PHE A 4 17.04 12.74 -49.28
C PHE A 4 17.86 13.74 -48.46
N LYS A 5 17.20 14.64 -47.74
CA LYS A 5 17.81 15.42 -46.66
C LYS A 5 17.82 14.60 -45.39
N PRO A 6 18.91 14.53 -44.62
CA PRO A 6 18.90 13.92 -43.33
C PRO A 6 18.14 14.80 -42.31
N ILE A 7 17.20 14.23 -41.62
CA ILE A 7 16.54 14.82 -40.43
C ILE A 7 17.58 14.75 -39.30
N ALA A 8 18.07 15.92 -38.90
CA ALA A 8 18.89 16.05 -37.71
C ALA A 8 18.03 15.77 -36.49
N ALA A 9 18.36 14.69 -35.75
CA ALA A 9 17.82 14.43 -34.45
C ALA A 9 18.30 15.57 -33.51
N VAL A 10 17.40 16.44 -33.13
CA VAL A 10 17.65 17.42 -32.05
C VAL A 10 17.51 16.68 -30.73
N CYS A 11 18.64 16.29 -30.18
CA CYS A 11 18.73 15.91 -28.77
C CYS A 11 18.35 17.12 -27.91
N PHE A 12 17.14 17.15 -27.39
CA PHE A 12 16.79 18.01 -26.26
C PHE A 12 17.45 17.42 -25.03
N THR A 13 18.64 17.90 -24.68
CA THR A 13 19.18 17.80 -23.34
C THR A 13 18.26 18.61 -22.41
N LEU A 14 17.30 17.95 -21.77
CA LEU A 14 16.69 18.49 -20.58
C LEU A 14 17.81 18.57 -19.52
N VAL A 15 18.37 19.73 -19.34
CA VAL A 15 19.09 20.09 -18.13
C VAL A 15 18.03 20.12 -17.02
N ALA A 16 17.77 18.98 -16.41
CA ALA A 16 17.14 18.94 -15.12
C ALA A 16 18.10 19.69 -14.20
N SER A 17 17.77 20.94 -13.85
CA SER A 17 18.39 21.65 -12.77
C SER A 17 18.32 20.73 -11.56
N ALA A 18 19.47 20.19 -11.16
CA ALA A 18 19.66 19.52 -9.89
C ALA A 18 19.32 20.56 -8.82
N SER A 19 18.05 20.62 -8.44
CA SER A 19 17.63 21.24 -7.19
C SER A 19 18.28 20.38 -6.13
N ALA A 20 19.42 20.87 -5.63
CA ALA A 20 20.10 20.34 -4.48
C ALA A 20 19.06 19.87 -3.47
N PHE A 21 19.30 18.71 -2.86
CA PHE A 21 18.65 18.33 -1.61
C PHE A 21 19.01 19.39 -0.57
N SER A 22 18.25 20.48 -0.59
CA SER A 22 18.20 21.42 0.52
C SER A 22 17.71 20.66 1.74
N THR A 23 18.11 21.09 2.92
CA THR A 23 17.42 20.91 4.21
C THR A 23 15.95 20.58 3.98
N PRO A 24 15.34 19.64 4.76
CA PRO A 24 13.95 19.26 4.58
C PRO A 24 13.12 20.51 4.30
N SER A 25 12.41 20.52 3.17
CA SER A 25 11.59 21.66 2.79
C SER A 25 10.57 21.88 3.91
N THR A 26 10.42 23.09 4.37
CA THR A 26 9.37 23.42 5.33
C THR A 26 8.22 24.10 4.62
N VAL A 27 6.99 23.83 5.06
CA VAL A 27 5.78 24.49 4.58
C VAL A 27 4.96 24.95 5.77
N ASP A 28 4.34 26.10 5.63
CA ASP A 28 3.37 26.60 6.60
C ASP A 28 1.95 26.22 6.13
N LEU A 29 1.19 25.56 7.00
CA LEU A 29 -0.20 25.20 6.77
C LEU A 29 -1.05 25.82 7.90
N GLN A 30 -1.68 26.94 7.62
CA GLN A 30 -2.51 27.69 8.57
C GLN A 30 -1.77 28.11 9.85
N GLY A 31 -0.52 28.57 9.73
CA GLY A 31 0.30 29.02 10.86
C GLY A 31 1.00 27.90 11.63
N GLU A 32 0.88 26.65 11.20
CA GLU A 32 1.67 25.53 11.71
C GLU A 32 2.74 25.15 10.69
N THR A 33 4.01 25.13 11.10
CA THR A 33 5.14 24.80 10.22
C THR A 33 5.39 23.29 10.22
N PHE A 34 5.49 22.72 9.03
CA PHE A 34 5.78 21.30 8.81
C PHE A 34 7.10 21.11 8.06
N THR A 35 7.88 20.11 8.44
CA THR A 35 8.91 19.53 7.58
C THR A 35 8.26 18.60 6.57
N VAL A 36 8.78 18.57 5.33
CA VAL A 36 8.22 17.77 4.24
C VAL A 36 9.24 16.78 3.74
N ASP A 37 8.93 15.50 3.89
CA ASP A 37 9.70 14.39 3.33
C ASP A 37 9.01 13.82 2.09
N THR A 38 9.74 13.70 0.99
CA THR A 38 9.28 12.97 -0.20
C THR A 38 9.61 11.50 -0.02
N LEU A 39 8.58 10.70 0.21
CA LEU A 39 8.72 9.25 0.39
C LEU A 39 8.92 8.53 -0.94
N ARG A 40 8.28 9.03 -2.00
CA ARG A 40 8.35 8.46 -3.34
C ARG A 40 8.00 9.51 -4.40
N HIS A 41 8.68 9.47 -5.55
CA HIS A 41 8.36 10.35 -6.67
C HIS A 41 8.76 9.67 -7.99
N TYR A 42 7.81 9.47 -8.90
CA TYR A 42 8.08 8.85 -10.20
C TYR A 42 7.01 9.19 -11.25
N LYS A 43 7.34 8.97 -12.53
CA LYS A 43 6.41 9.05 -13.65
C LYS A 43 5.44 7.87 -13.58
N CYS A 44 4.14 8.11 -13.46
CA CYS A 44 3.11 7.07 -13.42
C CYS A 44 2.32 6.93 -14.74
N GLY A 45 2.59 7.80 -15.72
CA GLY A 45 1.98 7.80 -17.04
C GLY A 45 2.50 8.95 -17.90
N PRO A 46 2.03 9.08 -19.15
CA PRO A 46 2.40 10.20 -20.02
C PRO A 46 2.05 11.55 -19.37
N GLY A 47 3.02 12.43 -19.21
CA GLY A 47 2.85 13.72 -18.55
C GLY A 47 2.42 13.67 -17.09
N MET A 48 2.41 12.48 -16.48
CA MET A 48 1.90 12.25 -15.13
C MET A 48 3.02 11.84 -14.18
N THR A 49 3.08 12.50 -13.03
CA THR A 49 3.98 12.13 -11.92
C THR A 49 3.18 11.83 -10.67
N ARG A 50 3.61 10.82 -9.93
CA ARG A 50 3.09 10.50 -8.60
C ARG A 50 4.12 10.80 -7.54
N THR A 51 3.68 11.48 -6.47
CA THR A 51 4.49 11.83 -5.32
C THR A 51 3.78 11.41 -4.04
N ALA A 52 4.46 10.67 -3.17
CA ALA A 52 4.02 10.41 -1.81
C ALA A 52 4.83 11.29 -0.86
N LEU A 53 4.14 12.04 -0.02
CA LEU A 53 4.71 13.06 0.88
C LEU A 53 4.31 12.78 2.33
N GLU A 54 5.25 12.99 3.23
CA GLU A 54 4.99 13.02 4.66
C GLU A 54 5.29 14.42 5.19
N TYR A 55 4.34 15.00 5.90
CA TYR A 55 4.45 16.27 6.59
C TYR A 55 4.49 15.99 8.09
N ARG A 56 5.46 16.56 8.78
CA ARG A 56 5.60 16.46 10.23
C ARG A 56 5.64 17.83 10.84
N SER A 57 4.72 18.11 11.76
CA SER A 57 4.72 19.36 12.53
C SER A 57 6.04 19.54 13.26
N THR A 58 6.59 20.76 13.21
CA THR A 58 7.81 21.11 13.93
C THR A 58 7.57 21.45 15.40
N THR A 59 6.32 21.69 15.78
CA THR A 59 5.94 22.14 17.13
C THR A 59 4.95 21.24 17.82
N GLY A 60 4.24 20.37 17.08
CA GLY A 60 3.21 19.47 17.57
C GLY A 60 3.42 18.01 17.13
N ASN A 61 2.40 17.19 17.33
CA ASN A 61 2.39 15.79 16.95
C ASN A 61 1.63 15.54 15.63
N THR A 62 1.20 16.60 14.95
CA THR A 62 0.45 16.50 13.69
C THR A 62 1.32 15.88 12.60
N ARG A 63 0.80 14.85 11.95
CA ARG A 63 1.40 14.22 10.78
C ARG A 63 0.38 14.16 9.67
N ILE A 64 0.82 14.37 8.43
CA ILE A 64 -0.02 14.28 7.25
C ILE A 64 0.71 13.43 6.21
N GLN A 65 0.03 12.42 5.68
CA GLN A 65 0.47 11.68 4.51
C GLN A 65 -0.41 12.05 3.32
N ALA A 66 0.22 12.54 2.26
CA ALA A 66 -0.44 12.96 1.03
C ALA A 66 0.11 12.21 -0.18
N PHE A 67 -0.79 11.77 -1.05
CA PHE A 67 -0.50 11.08 -2.29
C PHE A 67 -1.00 11.97 -3.42
N VAL A 68 -0.08 12.47 -4.24
CA VAL A 68 -0.34 13.50 -5.23
C VAL A 68 -0.06 12.96 -6.63
N ILE A 69 -1.02 13.08 -7.52
CA ILE A 69 -0.83 12.90 -8.96
C ILE A 69 -0.88 14.28 -9.60
N LYS A 70 0.21 14.65 -10.26
CA LYS A 70 0.32 15.88 -11.03
C LYS A 70 0.39 15.52 -12.50
N THR A 71 -0.55 16.03 -13.28
CA THR A 71 -0.62 15.81 -14.74
C THR A 71 -0.34 17.11 -15.47
N MET A 72 0.72 17.14 -16.27
CA MET A 72 1.02 18.21 -17.21
C MET A 72 0.27 17.93 -18.51
N LEU A 73 -0.86 18.60 -18.74
CA LEU A 73 -1.84 18.24 -19.78
C LEU A 73 -1.26 18.29 -21.20
N ARG A 74 -0.29 19.18 -21.45
CA ARG A 74 0.40 19.27 -22.76
C ARG A 74 1.34 18.09 -23.02
N GLU A 75 1.80 17.43 -21.98
CA GLU A 75 2.71 16.28 -22.02
C GLU A 75 1.95 14.95 -21.85
N ALA A 76 0.68 15.02 -21.42
CA ALA A 76 -0.19 13.89 -21.19
C ALA A 76 -0.83 13.40 -22.49
N GLU A 77 0.02 13.07 -23.47
CA GLU A 77 -0.43 12.61 -24.79
C GLU A 77 -1.33 11.39 -24.68
N ASN A 78 -2.49 11.45 -25.33
CA ASN A 78 -3.52 10.42 -25.32
C ASN A 78 -4.12 10.11 -23.94
N VAL A 79 -3.88 10.90 -22.89
CA VAL A 79 -4.54 10.77 -21.60
C VAL A 79 -5.78 11.67 -21.56
N LYS A 80 -6.92 11.07 -21.15
CA LYS A 80 -8.17 11.78 -20.85
C LYS A 80 -8.63 11.47 -19.45
N PHE A 81 -9.30 12.42 -18.83
CA PHE A 81 -9.97 12.20 -17.57
C PHE A 81 -11.42 11.81 -17.84
N LYS A 82 -11.89 10.72 -17.20
CA LYS A 82 -13.23 10.18 -17.32
C LYS A 82 -13.87 9.99 -15.96
N VAL A 83 -15.14 10.30 -15.89
CA VAL A 83 -15.99 10.03 -14.73
C VAL A 83 -16.71 8.71 -14.93
N GLU A 84 -16.64 7.84 -13.94
CA GLU A 84 -17.34 6.56 -13.94
C GLU A 84 -18.28 6.48 -12.72
N ILE A 85 -19.39 5.77 -12.88
CA ILE A 85 -20.38 5.57 -11.84
C ILE A 85 -20.46 4.08 -11.46
N GLY A 86 -20.77 3.79 -10.20
CA GLY A 86 -20.80 2.44 -9.68
C GLY A 86 -21.68 1.48 -10.47
N ASN A 87 -21.11 0.40 -11.01
CA ASN A 87 -21.80 -0.61 -11.81
C ASN A 87 -22.61 -0.04 -13.01
N ASP A 88 -22.14 1.07 -13.58
CA ASP A 88 -22.78 1.78 -14.70
C ASP A 88 -24.24 2.22 -14.41
N SER A 89 -24.55 2.46 -13.14
CA SER A 89 -25.88 2.84 -12.70
C SER A 89 -25.85 3.81 -11.53
N CYS A 90 -26.62 4.89 -11.61
CA CYS A 90 -26.79 5.83 -10.50
C CYS A 90 -27.46 5.22 -9.24
N LEU A 91 -27.93 3.99 -9.31
CA LEU A 91 -28.55 3.26 -8.20
C LEU A 91 -27.61 2.25 -7.52
N ASN A 92 -26.32 2.31 -7.79
CA ASN A 92 -25.36 1.36 -7.26
C ASN A 92 -24.09 2.07 -6.80
N ALA A 93 -23.43 1.45 -5.83
CA ALA A 93 -22.07 1.82 -5.44
C ALA A 93 -21.09 0.72 -5.85
N GLU A 94 -19.85 1.12 -6.16
CA GLU A 94 -18.75 0.23 -6.53
C GLU A 94 -17.45 0.77 -5.96
N THR A 95 -16.46 -0.08 -5.69
CA THR A 95 -15.14 0.39 -5.25
C THR A 95 -14.40 1.06 -6.41
N VAL A 96 -13.59 2.08 -6.14
CA VAL A 96 -12.75 2.75 -7.14
C VAL A 96 -11.85 1.74 -7.85
N THR A 97 -11.27 0.80 -7.09
CA THR A 97 -10.46 -0.31 -7.63
C THR A 97 -11.25 -1.15 -8.65
N SER A 98 -12.49 -1.49 -8.34
CA SER A 98 -13.34 -2.29 -9.25
C SER A 98 -13.70 -1.50 -10.50
N MET A 99 -14.12 -0.24 -10.36
CA MET A 99 -14.42 0.64 -11.50
C MET A 99 -13.24 0.77 -12.44
N GLY A 100 -12.04 1.10 -11.91
CA GLY A 100 -10.83 1.26 -12.72
C GLY A 100 -10.43 -0.02 -13.48
N ARG A 101 -10.50 -1.18 -12.81
CA ARG A 101 -10.20 -2.48 -13.45
C ARG A 101 -11.23 -2.90 -14.49
N ARG A 102 -12.51 -2.71 -14.19
CA ARG A 102 -13.61 -3.14 -15.05
C ARG A 102 -13.67 -2.35 -16.35
N HIS A 103 -13.37 -1.07 -16.31
CA HIS A 103 -13.37 -0.19 -17.49
C HIS A 103 -12.04 -0.23 -18.26
N SER A 104 -10.97 -0.81 -17.70
CA SER A 104 -9.67 -0.90 -18.38
C SER A 104 -9.70 -2.01 -19.45
N VAL A 105 -9.91 -1.61 -20.70
CA VAL A 105 -10.00 -2.50 -21.86
C VAL A 105 -8.90 -2.17 -22.88
N GLU A 106 -8.74 -3.01 -23.91
CA GLU A 106 -7.79 -2.76 -25.01
C GLU A 106 -8.06 -1.39 -25.66
N GLY A 107 -6.99 -0.60 -25.80
CA GLY A 107 -7.06 0.75 -26.36
C GLY A 107 -7.56 1.84 -25.40
N GLU A 108 -8.10 1.46 -24.23
CA GLU A 108 -8.51 2.37 -23.15
C GLU A 108 -8.00 1.84 -21.82
N ARG A 109 -6.78 2.21 -21.40
CA ARG A 109 -6.19 1.74 -20.15
C ARG A 109 -6.35 2.78 -19.04
N TYR A 110 -7.08 2.41 -17.99
CA TYR A 110 -7.24 3.21 -16.77
C TYR A 110 -5.95 3.14 -15.99
N LEU A 111 -5.27 4.27 -15.84
CA LEU A 111 -3.95 4.34 -15.19
C LEU A 111 -4.10 4.52 -13.67
N THR A 112 -4.96 5.43 -13.26
CA THR A 112 -5.19 5.79 -11.85
C THR A 112 -6.54 6.46 -11.70
N GLY A 113 -7.08 6.50 -10.48
CA GLY A 113 -8.33 7.17 -10.18
C GLY A 113 -8.56 7.38 -8.69
N VAL A 114 -9.53 8.23 -8.38
CA VAL A 114 -9.96 8.54 -7.01
C VAL A 114 -11.49 8.50 -6.91
N ASN A 115 -11.99 8.37 -5.67
CA ASN A 115 -13.40 8.59 -5.39
C ASN A 115 -13.81 10.03 -5.69
N GLY A 116 -15.10 10.22 -5.97
CA GLY A 116 -15.69 11.53 -6.25
C GLY A 116 -16.63 12.00 -5.17
N ASP A 117 -17.87 12.22 -5.59
CA ASP A 117 -18.95 12.83 -4.83
C ASP A 117 -19.39 12.05 -3.59
N PHE A 118 -20.02 12.74 -2.67
CA PHE A 118 -20.86 12.12 -1.67
C PHE A 118 -22.01 11.34 -2.32
N PHE A 119 -22.55 10.37 -1.64
CA PHE A 119 -23.60 9.51 -2.18
C PHE A 119 -24.55 9.03 -1.10
N ILE A 120 -25.75 8.63 -1.50
CA ILE A 120 -26.78 8.16 -0.59
C ILE A 120 -26.42 6.77 -0.06
N THR A 121 -26.26 6.64 1.25
CA THR A 121 -25.87 5.39 1.93
C THR A 121 -27.03 4.55 2.45
N GLY A 122 -28.26 5.02 2.30
CA GLY A 122 -29.46 4.40 2.88
C GLY A 122 -29.64 4.65 4.38
N SER A 123 -28.66 5.26 5.04
CA SER A 123 -28.75 5.63 6.47
C SER A 123 -29.36 7.02 6.69
N PHE A 124 -29.48 7.83 5.67
CA PHE A 124 -30.21 9.09 5.74
C PHE A 124 -31.70 8.79 5.67
N GLY A 125 -32.38 8.82 6.83
CA GLY A 125 -33.84 8.75 6.89
C GLY A 125 -34.44 9.89 6.12
N GLY A 126 -35.29 9.61 5.13
CA GLY A 126 -35.94 10.56 4.31
C GLY A 126 -36.75 9.91 3.18
N PRO A 127 -37.42 10.65 2.36
CA PRO A 127 -38.21 10.10 1.27
C PRO A 127 -37.39 9.28 0.27
N TYR A 128 -36.09 9.42 0.26
CA TYR A 128 -35.17 8.76 -0.69
C TYR A 128 -34.86 7.31 -0.35
N SER A 129 -34.85 6.92 0.92
CA SER A 129 -34.54 5.54 1.33
C SER A 129 -35.60 4.54 0.87
N GLN A 130 -36.84 4.97 0.71
CA GLN A 130 -37.92 4.13 0.23
C GLN A 130 -37.85 3.81 -1.28
N TYR A 131 -37.04 4.50 -2.04
CA TYR A 131 -36.88 4.32 -3.48
C TYR A 131 -35.70 3.44 -3.89
N GLY A 132 -34.89 2.96 -2.94
CA GLY A 132 -33.76 2.10 -3.23
C GLY A 132 -32.65 2.78 -4.05
N ILE A 133 -32.38 4.06 -3.73
CA ILE A 133 -31.37 4.89 -4.41
C ILE A 133 -30.00 4.88 -3.70
N VAL A 134 -29.70 3.83 -2.95
CA VAL A 134 -28.38 3.66 -2.29
C VAL A 134 -27.28 3.63 -3.34
N GLY A 135 -26.24 4.44 -3.14
CA GLY A 135 -25.17 4.63 -4.10
C GLY A 135 -25.36 5.84 -5.03
N TYR A 136 -26.53 6.47 -5.01
CA TYR A 136 -26.81 7.63 -5.85
C TYR A 136 -25.91 8.80 -5.48
N PRO A 137 -25.13 9.38 -6.45
CA PRO A 137 -24.32 10.58 -6.18
C PRO A 137 -25.19 11.76 -5.76
N ASN A 138 -24.71 12.57 -4.84
CA ASN A 138 -25.46 13.71 -4.32
C ASN A 138 -25.60 14.84 -5.35
N MET A 139 -24.57 15.04 -6.16
CA MET A 139 -24.48 16.10 -7.14
C MET A 139 -24.55 15.56 -8.58
N SER A 140 -24.58 16.48 -9.52
CA SER A 140 -24.57 16.16 -10.95
C SER A 140 -23.34 15.36 -11.34
N SER A 141 -23.58 14.29 -12.11
CA SER A 141 -22.52 13.50 -12.71
C SER A 141 -22.80 13.27 -14.20
N ALA A 142 -21.78 13.39 -15.03
CA ALA A 142 -21.86 13.09 -16.45
C ALA A 142 -20.54 12.49 -16.94
N SER A 143 -20.62 11.62 -17.94
CA SER A 143 -19.47 11.08 -18.64
C SER A 143 -19.71 11.03 -20.13
N ARG A 144 -18.69 11.40 -20.89
CA ARG A 144 -18.75 11.43 -22.36
C ARG A 144 -19.96 12.20 -22.89
N GLY A 145 -20.33 13.29 -22.19
CA GLY A 145 -21.46 14.15 -22.54
C GLY A 145 -22.83 13.61 -22.18
N LYS A 146 -22.92 12.40 -21.59
CA LYS A 146 -24.18 11.78 -21.17
C LYS A 146 -24.37 11.96 -19.67
N LEU A 147 -25.49 12.58 -19.29
CA LEU A 147 -25.85 12.78 -17.88
C LEU A 147 -26.06 11.43 -17.21
N MET A 148 -25.37 11.17 -16.08
CA MET A 148 -25.52 9.99 -15.24
C MET A 148 -26.55 10.21 -14.14
N SER A 149 -26.34 11.27 -13.35
CA SER A 149 -27.25 11.70 -12.29
C SER A 149 -27.37 13.21 -12.29
N PRO A 150 -28.59 13.77 -12.06
CA PRO A 150 -28.77 15.18 -11.77
C PRO A 150 -28.42 15.48 -10.31
N ASP A 151 -28.39 16.75 -9.97
CA ASP A 151 -28.53 17.22 -8.60
C ASP A 151 -29.98 17.00 -8.14
N VAL A 152 -30.18 16.17 -7.13
CA VAL A 152 -31.51 15.76 -6.70
C VAL A 152 -31.81 16.07 -5.25
N ILE A 153 -30.88 16.68 -4.53
CA ILE A 153 -31.01 16.88 -3.10
C ILE A 153 -31.28 18.34 -2.79
N ASP A 154 -32.56 18.73 -2.74
CA ASP A 154 -33.04 20.11 -2.43
C ASP A 154 -32.42 20.72 -1.15
N TRP A 155 -31.92 19.89 -0.22
CA TRP A 155 -31.33 20.35 1.04
C TRP A 155 -29.82 20.54 0.99
N VAL A 156 -29.19 20.09 -0.10
CA VAL A 156 -27.76 20.26 -0.41
C VAL A 156 -27.67 21.28 -1.57
N SER A 157 -28.18 22.50 -1.35
CA SER A 157 -28.26 23.49 -2.43
C SER A 157 -26.90 24.02 -2.84
N ARG A 158 -26.49 23.76 -4.09
CA ARG A 158 -25.36 24.37 -4.80
C ARG A 158 -23.99 23.97 -4.27
N GLU A 159 -23.74 22.70 -4.13
CA GLU A 159 -22.39 22.16 -4.02
C GLU A 159 -21.66 22.31 -5.35
N ASN A 160 -20.34 22.27 -5.30
CA ASN A 160 -19.53 22.48 -6.49
C ASN A 160 -19.24 21.15 -7.18
N ALA A 161 -19.12 21.20 -8.50
CA ALA A 161 -18.67 20.08 -9.32
C ALA A 161 -17.41 20.47 -10.09
N PHE A 162 -16.58 19.46 -10.39
CA PHE A 162 -15.50 19.57 -11.34
C PHE A 162 -16.02 19.20 -12.72
N ILE A 163 -15.77 20.05 -13.71
CA ILE A 163 -16.38 20.01 -15.04
C ILE A 163 -15.30 20.09 -16.09
N ILE A 164 -15.37 19.23 -17.13
CA ILE A 164 -14.50 19.24 -18.31
C ILE A 164 -15.39 19.34 -19.55
N ASP A 165 -15.13 20.34 -20.42
CA ASP A 165 -15.82 20.46 -21.70
C ASP A 165 -15.11 19.70 -22.84
N LYS A 166 -15.69 19.74 -24.04
CA LYS A 166 -15.20 19.04 -25.23
C LYS A 166 -13.76 19.42 -25.65
N ASP A 167 -13.32 20.60 -25.26
CA ASP A 167 -11.99 21.12 -25.55
C ASP A 167 -10.99 20.83 -24.42
N GLY A 168 -11.43 20.12 -23.37
CA GLY A 168 -10.63 19.78 -22.19
C GLY A 168 -10.51 20.94 -21.19
N TYR A 169 -11.29 22.01 -21.36
CA TYR A 169 -11.25 23.14 -20.45
C TYR A 169 -11.93 22.82 -19.12
N MET A 170 -11.23 23.02 -18.03
CA MET A 170 -11.67 22.64 -16.68
C MET A 170 -12.29 23.82 -15.95
N ARG A 171 -13.37 23.54 -15.16
CA ARG A 171 -14.02 24.51 -14.27
C ARG A 171 -14.43 23.83 -12.96
N ILE A 172 -14.52 24.62 -11.91
CA ILE A 172 -15.13 24.23 -10.62
C ILE A 172 -16.20 25.25 -10.32
N ASP A 173 -17.47 24.80 -10.29
CA ASP A 173 -18.61 25.65 -9.96
C ASP A 173 -19.81 24.83 -9.50
N ALA A 174 -20.79 25.48 -8.91
CA ALA A 174 -22.14 24.93 -8.77
C ALA A 174 -22.75 24.66 -10.15
N THR A 175 -23.62 23.66 -10.23
CA THR A 175 -24.30 23.27 -11.46
C THR A 175 -25.81 23.56 -11.35
N ASP A 176 -26.33 24.25 -12.38
CA ASP A 176 -27.77 24.51 -12.52
C ASP A 176 -28.27 23.75 -13.76
N LEU A 177 -29.00 22.65 -13.56
CA LEU A 177 -29.48 21.78 -14.62
C LEU A 177 -30.93 22.04 -14.95
N SER A 178 -31.26 22.04 -16.21
CA SER A 178 -32.65 22.06 -16.71
C SER A 178 -32.78 21.18 -17.93
N TYR A 179 -33.99 20.66 -18.16
CA TYR A 179 -34.24 19.69 -19.19
C TYR A 179 -35.46 20.09 -20.02
N SER A 180 -35.35 19.88 -21.32
CA SER A 180 -36.50 20.09 -22.20
C SER A 180 -36.46 19.19 -23.43
N ALA A 181 -37.60 18.92 -24.01
CA ALA A 181 -37.69 18.33 -25.33
C ALA A 181 -38.49 19.28 -26.25
N SER A 182 -38.21 19.25 -27.56
CA SER A 182 -38.99 19.96 -28.54
C SER A 182 -39.58 18.99 -29.57
N ILE A 183 -40.88 19.02 -29.70
CA ILE A 183 -41.68 18.17 -30.59
C ILE A 183 -42.35 19.08 -31.61
N GLY A 184 -41.97 18.92 -32.90
CA GLY A 184 -42.50 19.80 -33.96
C GLY A 184 -42.27 21.30 -33.73
N GLY A 185 -41.17 21.66 -33.05
CA GLY A 185 -40.84 23.04 -32.71
C GLY A 185 -41.54 23.57 -31.44
N VAL A 186 -42.36 22.77 -30.79
CA VAL A 186 -43.06 23.13 -29.54
C VAL A 186 -42.28 22.56 -28.34
N GLU A 187 -41.88 23.41 -27.44
CA GLU A 187 -41.14 23.00 -26.24
C GLU A 187 -42.03 22.21 -25.27
N MET A 188 -41.47 21.15 -24.74
CA MET A 188 -42.02 20.32 -23.69
C MET A 188 -41.05 20.34 -22.49
N PRO A 189 -41.42 20.96 -21.36
CA PRO A 189 -40.58 20.96 -20.19
C PRO A 189 -40.49 19.58 -19.60
N ILE A 190 -39.28 19.22 -19.11
CA ILE A 190 -38.98 17.99 -18.40
C ILE A 190 -38.57 18.36 -16.98
N SER A 191 -39.17 17.70 -15.99
CA SER A 191 -39.00 18.05 -14.57
C SER A 191 -37.67 17.58 -14.03
N ASN A 192 -37.22 16.39 -14.46
CA ASN A 192 -36.02 15.75 -13.92
C ASN A 192 -35.42 14.72 -14.91
N ALA A 193 -34.23 14.20 -14.58
CA ALA A 193 -33.54 13.15 -15.32
C ALA A 193 -33.08 12.04 -14.38
N ASN A 194 -33.13 10.78 -14.82
CA ASN A 194 -32.61 9.60 -14.09
C ASN A 194 -32.98 9.56 -12.59
N PHE A 195 -34.20 10.05 -12.27
CA PHE A 195 -34.67 10.12 -10.91
C PHE A 195 -36.12 9.61 -10.82
N HIS A 196 -36.67 9.53 -9.63
CA HIS A 196 -38.02 9.06 -9.41
C HIS A 196 -39.06 10.02 -10.02
N ARG A 197 -40.02 9.50 -10.79
CA ARG A 197 -41.10 10.30 -11.35
C ARG A 197 -42.19 10.48 -10.29
N LEU A 198 -42.40 11.73 -9.85
CA LEU A 198 -43.48 12.11 -8.93
C LEU A 198 -44.75 12.44 -9.68
N ASP A 199 -45.84 12.66 -8.92
CA ASP A 199 -47.14 13.04 -9.47
C ASP A 199 -47.04 14.38 -10.25
N GLY A 200 -47.52 14.39 -11.48
CA GLY A 200 -47.48 15.56 -12.37
C GLY A 200 -46.15 15.81 -13.09
N GLU A 201 -45.14 15.04 -12.82
CA GLU A 201 -43.81 15.19 -13.43
C GLU A 201 -43.68 14.51 -14.79
N THR A 202 -42.76 15.04 -15.58
CA THR A 202 -42.19 14.37 -16.76
C THR A 202 -40.71 14.20 -16.55
N VAL A 203 -40.19 12.96 -16.62
CA VAL A 203 -38.82 12.61 -16.34
C VAL A 203 -38.20 11.94 -17.56
N VAL A 204 -36.94 12.27 -17.84
CA VAL A 204 -36.17 11.61 -18.87
C VAL A 204 -35.22 10.57 -18.23
N TYR A 205 -35.22 9.35 -18.75
CA TYR A 205 -34.39 8.24 -18.28
C TYR A 205 -33.43 7.82 -19.37
N ASN A 206 -32.19 7.54 -19.02
CA ASN A 206 -31.21 6.90 -19.88
C ASN A 206 -30.64 5.65 -19.21
N SER A 207 -29.71 4.96 -19.88
CA SER A 207 -29.15 3.67 -19.42
C SER A 207 -28.50 3.71 -18.04
N TYR A 208 -28.13 4.87 -17.49
CA TYR A 208 -27.59 4.98 -16.13
C TYR A 208 -28.67 4.78 -15.04
N MET A 209 -29.96 4.89 -15.37
CA MET A 209 -31.05 4.44 -14.48
C MET A 209 -31.11 2.91 -14.39
N GLY A 210 -30.51 2.20 -15.31
CA GLY A 210 -30.55 0.75 -15.51
C GLY A 210 -31.34 0.34 -16.75
N LYS A 211 -31.82 -0.92 -16.78
CA LYS A 211 -32.50 -1.48 -17.96
C LYS A 211 -33.94 -0.98 -18.17
N TYR A 212 -34.57 -0.46 -17.14
CA TYR A 212 -36.01 -0.05 -17.13
C TYR A 212 -36.20 1.24 -16.33
N THR A 213 -37.25 1.98 -16.66
CA THR A 213 -37.60 3.25 -15.99
C THR A 213 -38.00 3.10 -14.53
N LYS A 214 -38.43 1.91 -14.11
CA LYS A 214 -38.93 1.60 -12.76
C LYS A 214 -40.15 2.45 -12.36
N THR A 215 -40.91 3.01 -13.31
CA THR A 215 -42.11 3.79 -13.10
C THR A 215 -43.34 2.93 -12.88
N ALA A 216 -44.35 3.47 -12.17
CA ALA A 216 -45.65 2.84 -12.07
C ALA A 216 -46.46 3.03 -13.35
N ALA A 217 -47.43 2.14 -13.57
CA ALA A 217 -48.40 2.28 -14.64
C ALA A 217 -49.30 3.51 -14.45
N GLY A 218 -49.99 3.93 -15.51
CA GLY A 218 -50.93 5.07 -15.50
C GLY A 218 -50.37 6.39 -16.01
N GLY A 219 -49.05 6.43 -16.33
CA GLY A 219 -48.41 7.52 -17.09
C GLY A 219 -48.26 7.13 -18.56
N VAL A 220 -47.52 7.93 -19.34
CA VAL A 220 -47.15 7.66 -20.73
C VAL A 220 -45.62 7.69 -20.90
N GLU A 221 -45.10 6.69 -21.53
CA GLU A 221 -43.67 6.53 -21.80
C GLU A 221 -43.43 6.37 -23.29
N VAL A 222 -42.38 7.00 -23.82
CA VAL A 222 -41.92 6.87 -25.20
C VAL A 222 -40.41 6.68 -25.18
N ALA A 223 -39.93 5.70 -25.93
CA ALA A 223 -38.48 5.43 -26.06
C ALA A 223 -37.91 6.06 -27.35
N PHE A 224 -36.73 6.57 -27.23
CA PHE A 224 -35.98 7.24 -28.31
C PHE A 224 -34.54 6.72 -28.34
N THR A 225 -33.94 6.75 -29.55
CA THR A 225 -32.49 6.56 -29.76
C THR A 225 -31.86 7.82 -30.33
N LEU A 226 -30.54 7.98 -30.18
CA LEU A 226 -29.85 9.08 -30.88
C LEU A 226 -30.04 8.95 -32.39
N ALA A 227 -30.22 10.08 -33.07
CA ALA A 227 -30.26 10.11 -34.52
C ALA A 227 -28.86 9.67 -35.09
N PRO A 228 -28.80 9.06 -36.28
CA PRO A 228 -27.55 8.64 -36.89
C PRO A 228 -26.54 9.78 -36.97
N GLY A 229 -25.31 9.56 -36.44
CA GLY A 229 -24.25 10.54 -36.41
C GLY A 229 -24.32 11.57 -35.27
N GLU A 230 -25.37 11.52 -34.44
CA GLU A 230 -25.46 12.36 -33.25
C GLU A 230 -24.57 11.79 -32.12
N THR A 231 -24.05 12.67 -31.27
CA THR A 231 -23.22 12.31 -30.11
C THR A 231 -23.73 13.02 -28.86
N TRP A 232 -23.63 12.35 -27.72
CA TRP A 232 -23.98 12.91 -26.42
C TRP A 232 -23.15 14.16 -26.09
N ALA A 233 -23.81 15.20 -25.63
CA ALA A 233 -23.19 16.39 -25.06
C ALA A 233 -24.23 17.20 -24.31
N LEU A 234 -23.90 17.79 -23.17
CA LEU A 234 -24.73 18.76 -22.50
C LEU A 234 -24.63 20.12 -23.25
N ASN A 235 -25.63 20.95 -23.06
CA ASN A 235 -25.79 22.26 -23.74
C ASN A 235 -25.88 22.16 -25.27
N LYS A 236 -26.33 20.99 -25.75
CA LYS A 236 -26.55 20.72 -27.17
C LYS A 236 -27.97 20.23 -27.36
N ASN A 237 -28.62 20.68 -28.42
CA ASN A 237 -29.92 20.14 -28.86
C ASN A 237 -29.68 18.78 -29.55
N LEU A 238 -29.86 17.71 -28.80
CA LEU A 238 -29.64 16.34 -29.27
C LEU A 238 -30.83 15.92 -30.14
N LYS A 239 -30.57 15.46 -31.35
CA LYS A 239 -31.60 14.88 -32.20
C LYS A 239 -31.85 13.44 -31.78
N MET A 240 -33.11 13.13 -31.53
CA MET A 240 -33.53 11.81 -31.09
C MET A 240 -34.66 11.30 -31.99
N VAL A 241 -34.65 10.00 -32.25
CA VAL A 241 -35.68 9.33 -33.09
C VAL A 241 -36.51 8.39 -32.23
N VAL A 242 -37.83 8.43 -32.37
CA VAL A 242 -38.74 7.53 -31.66
C VAL A 242 -38.45 6.09 -32.09
N SER A 243 -38.01 5.27 -31.14
CA SER A 243 -37.78 3.83 -31.34
C SER A 243 -38.94 2.97 -30.88
N GLN A 244 -39.75 3.42 -29.89
CA GLN A 244 -40.92 2.75 -29.44
C GLN A 244 -42.03 3.78 -29.12
N ALA A 245 -43.22 3.58 -29.66
CA ALA A 245 -44.37 4.46 -29.46
C ALA A 245 -44.88 4.42 -28.01
N ALA A 246 -45.84 5.33 -27.73
CA ALA A 246 -46.40 5.51 -26.41
C ALA A 246 -46.92 4.22 -25.77
N TYR A 247 -46.57 4.04 -24.48
CA TYR A 247 -46.90 2.89 -23.66
C TYR A 247 -47.38 3.35 -22.28
N ASP A 248 -48.47 2.80 -21.79
CA ASP A 248 -49.13 3.24 -20.54
C ASP A 248 -48.85 2.31 -19.35
N GLY A 249 -48.15 1.20 -19.58
CA GLY A 249 -47.91 0.15 -18.56
C GLY A 249 -46.87 0.48 -17.53
N GLY A 250 -46.10 1.55 -17.71
CA GLY A 250 -44.96 1.88 -16.88
C GLY A 250 -43.78 0.90 -17.05
N ASN A 251 -42.68 1.14 -16.38
CA ASN A 251 -41.49 0.29 -16.37
C ASN A 251 -40.99 -0.06 -17.80
N MET A 252 -40.97 0.90 -18.70
CA MET A 252 -40.49 0.75 -20.08
C MET A 252 -39.00 0.42 -20.11
N ALA A 253 -38.61 -0.42 -21.07
CA ALA A 253 -37.21 -0.71 -21.34
C ALA A 253 -36.50 0.52 -21.89
N ILE A 254 -35.33 0.85 -21.34
CA ILE A 254 -34.50 1.98 -21.76
C ILE A 254 -33.52 1.49 -22.85
N PRO A 255 -33.48 2.11 -24.04
CA PRO A 255 -32.51 1.77 -25.06
C PRO A 255 -31.09 2.02 -24.56
N ALA A 256 -30.12 1.14 -24.90
CA ALA A 256 -28.72 1.26 -24.45
C ALA A 256 -28.10 2.61 -24.85
N ASP A 257 -28.33 3.04 -26.09
CA ASP A 257 -27.90 4.35 -26.59
C ASP A 257 -29.10 5.25 -26.89
N GLY A 258 -29.91 5.48 -25.85
CA GLY A 258 -31.12 6.27 -25.99
C GLY A 258 -31.70 6.70 -24.66
N ILE A 259 -32.99 7.12 -24.72
CA ILE A 259 -33.72 7.60 -23.55
C ILE A 259 -35.15 7.07 -23.57
N VAL A 260 -35.81 7.19 -22.41
CA VAL A 260 -37.27 7.15 -22.30
C VAL A 260 -37.71 8.45 -21.68
N ILE A 261 -38.69 9.13 -22.31
CA ILE A 261 -39.42 10.25 -21.68
C ILE A 261 -40.69 9.67 -21.09
N SER A 262 -40.88 9.91 -19.80
CA SER A 262 -41.96 9.33 -19.00
C SER A 262 -42.75 10.45 -18.34
N ALA A 263 -44.04 10.65 -18.73
CA ALA A 263 -44.95 11.62 -18.16
C ALA A 263 -45.92 10.95 -17.19
N ASP A 264 -46.08 11.51 -16.01
CA ASP A 264 -47.11 11.06 -15.04
C ASP A 264 -48.52 11.35 -15.56
N LYS A 265 -49.47 10.59 -15.08
CA LYS A 265 -50.90 10.74 -15.45
C LYS A 265 -51.48 12.16 -15.29
N ALA A 266 -50.94 12.94 -14.35
CA ALA A 266 -51.34 14.32 -14.12
C ALA A 266 -50.64 15.33 -15.04
N ALA A 267 -49.59 14.94 -15.75
CA ALA A 267 -48.88 15.76 -16.73
C ALA A 267 -49.62 15.77 -18.10
N THR A 268 -50.86 16.12 -18.14
CA THR A 268 -51.79 15.92 -19.28
C THR A 268 -51.28 16.53 -20.59
N ALA A 269 -50.73 17.75 -20.56
CA ALA A 269 -50.19 18.41 -21.75
C ALA A 269 -48.99 17.67 -22.37
N ASN A 270 -48.15 17.07 -21.56
CA ASN A 270 -47.01 16.29 -22.02
C ASN A 270 -47.44 14.90 -22.51
N ILE A 271 -48.46 14.30 -21.87
CA ILE A 271 -49.07 13.05 -22.31
C ILE A 271 -49.61 13.18 -23.73
N GLU A 272 -50.38 14.25 -24.03
CA GLU A 272 -50.94 14.47 -25.36
C GLU A 272 -49.81 14.57 -26.43
N LYS A 273 -48.73 15.30 -26.13
CA LYS A 273 -47.60 15.41 -27.02
C LYS A 273 -46.89 14.05 -27.25
N LEU A 274 -46.66 13.29 -26.18
CA LEU A 274 -45.99 11.99 -26.29
C LEU A 274 -46.88 10.97 -27.05
N ARG A 275 -48.18 10.97 -26.85
CA ARG A 275 -49.13 10.10 -27.59
C ARG A 275 -49.23 10.40 -29.08
N SER A 276 -48.89 11.64 -29.51
CA SER A 276 -48.89 12.01 -30.92
C SER A 276 -47.74 11.43 -31.70
N LEU A 277 -46.65 10.98 -31.03
CA LEU A 277 -45.44 10.50 -31.63
C LEU A 277 -45.56 9.07 -32.18
N LYS A 278 -44.93 8.83 -33.33
CA LYS A 278 -44.87 7.52 -33.99
C LYS A 278 -43.39 7.09 -34.15
N PRO A 279 -43.15 5.80 -34.22
CA PRO A 279 -41.80 5.29 -34.54
C PRO A 279 -41.25 5.97 -35.81
N GLY A 280 -40.00 6.47 -35.73
CA GLY A 280 -39.36 7.23 -36.79
C GLY A 280 -39.52 8.76 -36.71
N ASP A 281 -40.41 9.28 -35.86
CA ASP A 281 -40.54 10.75 -35.67
C ASP A 281 -39.24 11.26 -34.98
N GLU A 282 -38.82 12.47 -35.36
CA GLU A 282 -37.67 13.14 -34.75
C GLU A 282 -38.12 14.17 -33.70
N ILE A 283 -37.39 14.24 -32.61
CA ILE A 283 -37.50 15.28 -31.60
C ILE A 283 -36.11 15.84 -31.29
N THR A 284 -36.06 16.96 -30.59
CA THR A 284 -34.78 17.40 -29.94
C THR A 284 -34.94 17.35 -28.43
N VAL A 285 -33.87 16.95 -27.75
CA VAL A 285 -33.77 16.93 -26.29
C VAL A 285 -32.55 17.76 -25.88
N ASN A 286 -32.72 18.59 -24.86
CA ASN A 286 -31.62 19.40 -24.31
C ASN A 286 -31.45 19.13 -22.80
N TYR A 287 -30.24 18.85 -22.43
CA TYR A 287 -29.76 18.86 -21.05
C TYR A 287 -28.97 20.15 -20.87
N SER A 288 -29.57 21.19 -20.32
CA SER A 288 -28.97 22.51 -20.19
C SER A 288 -28.30 22.64 -18.83
N LEU A 289 -26.97 22.85 -18.84
CA LEU A 289 -26.15 23.16 -17.70
C LEU A 289 -25.75 24.62 -17.71
N SER A 290 -26.00 25.35 -16.63
CA SER A 290 -25.42 26.69 -16.43
C SER A 290 -24.55 26.76 -15.18
N LEU A 291 -23.58 27.66 -15.20
CA LEU A 291 -22.57 27.85 -14.14
C LEU A 291 -22.82 29.23 -13.48
N PRO A 292 -23.41 29.26 -12.27
CA PRO A 292 -23.84 30.53 -11.63
C PRO A 292 -22.69 31.52 -11.37
N SER A 293 -21.53 31.03 -10.87
CA SER A 293 -20.38 31.90 -10.55
C SER A 293 -19.72 32.51 -11.79
N TYR A 294 -19.98 31.95 -12.97
CA TYR A 294 -19.52 32.48 -14.26
C TYR A 294 -20.60 33.25 -15.02
N GLY A 295 -21.55 33.87 -14.26
CA GLY A 295 -22.63 34.67 -14.86
C GLY A 295 -23.64 33.84 -15.64
N ASN A 296 -23.95 32.62 -15.16
CA ASN A 296 -24.81 31.63 -15.81
C ASN A 296 -24.29 31.20 -17.20
N LEU A 297 -22.97 31.11 -17.33
CA LEU A 297 -22.34 30.57 -18.53
C LEU A 297 -22.87 29.16 -18.80
N LYS A 298 -23.18 28.89 -20.06
CA LYS A 298 -23.53 27.56 -20.57
C LYS A 298 -22.34 27.03 -21.41
N PRO A 299 -21.43 26.26 -20.83
CA PRO A 299 -20.30 25.73 -21.59
C PRO A 299 -20.77 24.81 -22.72
N GLU A 300 -20.23 24.98 -23.90
CA GLU A 300 -20.59 24.14 -25.05
C GLU A 300 -19.98 22.75 -24.92
N GLY A 301 -20.78 21.72 -25.12
CA GLY A 301 -20.32 20.34 -25.26
C GLY A 301 -19.63 19.79 -24.02
N VAL A 302 -20.16 20.06 -22.83
CA VAL A 302 -19.66 19.46 -21.59
C VAL A 302 -19.58 17.94 -21.71
N GLN A 303 -18.44 17.37 -21.37
CA GLN A 303 -18.16 15.93 -21.46
C GLN A 303 -18.19 15.23 -20.10
N GLU A 304 -17.49 15.78 -19.11
CA GLU A 304 -17.36 15.16 -17.79
C GLU A 304 -17.83 16.12 -16.70
N ILE A 305 -18.61 15.61 -15.76
CA ILE A 305 -19.02 16.29 -14.53
C ILE A 305 -18.88 15.30 -13.38
N ILE A 306 -18.24 15.72 -12.31
CA ILE A 306 -18.19 14.98 -11.06
C ILE A 306 -18.45 15.93 -9.90
N GLY A 307 -19.46 15.62 -9.11
CA GLY A 307 -19.79 16.37 -7.91
C GLY A 307 -18.69 16.31 -6.87
N GLY A 308 -18.64 17.34 -6.07
CA GLY A 308 -17.76 17.46 -4.90
C GLY A 308 -18.50 18.18 -3.79
N ASP A 309 -17.76 18.67 -2.84
CA ASP A 309 -18.30 19.31 -1.65
C ASP A 309 -17.84 20.78 -1.58
N VAL A 310 -16.70 21.01 -0.99
CA VAL A 310 -16.20 22.35 -0.70
C VAL A 310 -15.24 22.81 -1.79
N LYS A 311 -15.54 23.91 -2.45
CA LYS A 311 -14.52 24.65 -3.19
C LYS A 311 -13.59 25.31 -2.18
N ILE A 312 -12.36 24.80 -2.08
CA ILE A 312 -11.37 25.22 -1.07
C ILE A 312 -10.42 26.31 -1.57
N LEU A 313 -10.20 26.37 -2.90
CA LEU A 313 -9.44 27.44 -3.57
C LEU A 313 -10.28 28.07 -4.68
N ARG A 314 -10.25 29.39 -4.75
CA ARG A 314 -10.71 30.19 -5.90
C ARG A 314 -9.65 31.24 -6.20
N GLU A 315 -9.19 31.29 -7.43
CA GLU A 315 -8.21 32.29 -7.90
C GLU A 315 -6.96 32.39 -7.01
N GLY A 316 -6.51 31.23 -6.47
CA GLY A 316 -5.37 31.13 -5.57
C GLY A 316 -5.66 31.48 -4.11
N GLU A 317 -6.85 31.99 -3.81
CA GLU A 317 -7.25 32.36 -2.45
C GLU A 317 -8.03 31.22 -1.78
N THR A 318 -7.81 31.05 -0.45
CA THR A 318 -8.56 30.08 0.34
C THR A 318 -9.99 30.56 0.52
N VAL A 319 -10.92 29.77 -0.01
CA VAL A 319 -12.36 29.98 0.16
C VAL A 319 -12.97 28.75 0.82
N MET A 320 -14.17 28.90 1.39
CA MET A 320 -14.94 27.79 1.96
C MET A 320 -16.35 27.87 1.37
N GLU A 321 -16.39 27.76 0.04
CA GLU A 321 -17.66 27.81 -0.68
C GLU A 321 -18.29 26.45 -0.66
N ALA A 322 -19.19 26.27 0.28
CA ALA A 322 -19.86 25.02 0.54
C ALA A 322 -21.21 25.23 1.19
N ASN A 323 -21.96 24.19 1.21
CA ASN A 323 -23.19 24.12 1.96
C ASN A 323 -22.92 23.97 3.47
N ARG A 324 -23.89 24.40 4.28
CA ARG A 324 -23.90 24.46 5.74
C ARG A 324 -23.82 23.12 6.49
N TRP A 325 -23.89 21.98 5.81
CA TRP A 325 -23.94 20.66 6.44
C TRP A 325 -22.58 19.95 6.56
N ILE A 326 -21.52 20.65 6.26
CA ILE A 326 -20.19 20.09 6.23
C ILE A 326 -19.60 19.94 7.61
N ASN A 327 -18.73 18.94 7.76
CA ASN A 327 -17.89 18.77 8.93
C ASN A 327 -17.31 20.12 9.41
N PRO A 328 -17.13 20.32 10.70
CA PRO A 328 -16.53 21.55 11.20
C PRO A 328 -15.32 21.92 10.38
N ARG A 329 -15.22 23.20 9.99
CA ARG A 329 -14.10 23.73 9.17
C ARG A 329 -12.74 23.28 9.65
N ASP A 330 -12.57 23.11 10.93
CA ASP A 330 -11.31 22.78 11.60
C ASP A 330 -11.17 21.28 11.93
N ALA A 331 -12.07 20.42 11.41
CA ALA A 331 -11.97 19.00 11.65
C ALA A 331 -10.91 18.35 10.75
N PHE A 332 -9.98 17.65 11.36
CA PHE A 332 -9.00 16.82 10.67
C PHE A 332 -9.67 15.55 10.10
N ASN A 333 -9.58 15.37 8.81
CA ASN A 333 -10.16 14.21 8.12
C ASN A 333 -9.28 13.75 6.97
N PRO A 334 -9.38 12.47 6.54
CA PRO A 334 -8.95 12.07 5.22
C PRO A 334 -9.65 12.91 4.16
N ARG A 335 -8.95 13.29 3.08
CA ARG A 335 -9.48 14.15 2.03
C ARG A 335 -9.13 13.63 0.65
N THR A 336 -10.01 13.85 -0.30
CA THR A 336 -9.76 13.65 -1.72
C THR A 336 -9.94 14.99 -2.42
N LEU A 337 -8.86 15.52 -3.00
CA LEU A 337 -8.82 16.86 -3.55
C LEU A 337 -8.50 16.82 -5.05
N ILE A 338 -9.11 17.74 -5.82
CA ILE A 338 -8.80 17.96 -7.24
C ILE A 338 -8.65 19.46 -7.49
N GLY A 339 -7.69 19.84 -8.35
CA GLY A 339 -7.48 21.24 -8.68
C GLY A 339 -6.61 21.43 -9.93
N TYR A 340 -6.60 22.64 -10.46
CA TYR A 340 -5.84 23.02 -11.65
C TYR A 340 -5.16 24.37 -11.49
N ASP A 341 -4.11 24.60 -12.29
CA ASP A 341 -3.41 25.87 -12.35
C ASP A 341 -4.21 26.96 -13.10
N LYS A 342 -3.77 28.21 -13.02
CA LYS A 342 -4.44 29.35 -13.63
C LYS A 342 -4.62 29.21 -15.14
N GLU A 343 -3.61 28.69 -15.82
CA GLU A 343 -3.57 28.49 -17.27
C GLU A 343 -4.29 27.21 -17.70
N ARG A 344 -4.74 26.36 -16.77
CA ARG A 344 -5.33 25.01 -17.00
C ARG A 344 -4.43 24.10 -17.84
N THR A 345 -3.14 24.20 -17.58
CA THR A 345 -2.11 23.34 -18.19
C THR A 345 -1.72 22.17 -17.32
N MET A 346 -2.17 22.20 -16.06
CA MET A 346 -1.87 21.20 -15.05
C MET A 346 -3.13 20.82 -14.29
N LEU A 347 -3.29 19.52 -14.06
CA LEU A 347 -4.30 18.97 -13.14
C LEU A 347 -3.59 18.27 -11.98
N VAL A 348 -4.05 18.52 -10.76
CA VAL A 348 -3.59 17.87 -9.53
C VAL A 348 -4.74 17.10 -8.91
N ILE A 349 -4.49 15.82 -8.58
CA ILE A 349 -5.36 14.98 -7.76
C ILE A 349 -4.57 14.58 -6.52
N CYS A 350 -5.17 14.75 -5.34
CA CYS A 350 -4.50 14.47 -4.07
C CYS A 350 -5.41 13.66 -3.15
N ALA A 351 -4.92 12.52 -2.65
CA ALA A 351 -5.54 11.79 -1.55
C ALA A 351 -4.70 12.01 -0.29
N ILE A 352 -5.34 12.37 0.81
CA ILE A 352 -4.72 12.62 2.11
C ILE A 352 -5.26 11.60 3.10
N ASP A 353 -4.38 10.79 3.66
CA ASP A 353 -4.74 9.86 4.73
C ASP A 353 -5.12 10.59 6.01
N GLY A 354 -5.89 9.95 6.86
CA GLY A 354 -6.27 10.53 8.14
C GLY A 354 -6.87 9.53 9.11
N ARG A 355 -7.28 10.03 10.29
CA ARG A 355 -7.88 9.24 11.37
C ARG A 355 -6.99 8.07 11.83
N SER A 356 -5.68 8.23 11.76
CA SER A 356 -4.69 7.22 12.13
C SER A 356 -3.51 7.81 12.90
N THR A 357 -2.66 6.96 13.48
CA THR A 357 -1.44 7.39 14.18
C THR A 357 -0.36 7.90 13.25
N ILE A 358 -0.41 7.54 11.96
CA ILE A 358 0.57 7.94 10.95
C ILE A 358 0.13 9.17 10.15
N SER A 359 -1.16 9.49 10.15
CA SER A 359 -1.71 10.68 9.49
C SER A 359 -2.98 11.13 10.19
N SER A 360 -3.00 12.39 10.62
CA SER A 360 -4.17 13.02 11.22
C SER A 360 -5.25 13.35 10.19
N GLY A 361 -4.84 13.54 8.94
CA GLY A 361 -5.62 14.17 7.89
C GLY A 361 -5.41 15.69 7.90
N THR A 362 -6.27 16.42 7.21
CA THR A 362 -6.23 17.88 7.13
C THR A 362 -7.58 18.52 7.42
N THR A 363 -7.54 19.78 7.88
CA THR A 363 -8.68 20.68 7.80
C THR A 363 -8.88 21.15 6.35
N TYR A 364 -10.01 21.77 6.02
CA TYR A 364 -10.22 22.37 4.70
C TYR A 364 -9.19 23.46 4.36
N PRO A 365 -8.89 24.44 5.28
CA PRO A 365 -7.87 25.43 5.01
C PRO A 365 -6.47 24.86 4.79
N GLN A 366 -6.08 23.84 5.55
CA GLN A 366 -4.80 23.14 5.31
C GLN A 366 -4.79 22.41 3.96
N GLY A 367 -5.90 21.79 3.56
CA GLY A 367 -6.06 21.20 2.23
C GLY A 367 -5.90 22.25 1.12
N ALA A 368 -6.45 23.45 1.31
CA ALA A 368 -6.28 24.57 0.38
C ALA A 368 -4.80 25.00 0.27
N ASP A 369 -4.10 25.12 1.39
CA ASP A 369 -2.67 25.48 1.41
C ASP A 369 -1.82 24.40 0.71
N LEU A 370 -2.13 23.11 0.92
CA LEU A 370 -1.47 22.01 0.20
C LEU A 370 -1.70 22.12 -1.31
N MET A 371 -2.94 22.27 -1.77
CA MET A 371 -3.26 22.38 -3.20
C MET A 371 -2.59 23.60 -3.83
N ARG A 372 -2.54 24.74 -3.10
CA ARG A 372 -1.82 25.94 -3.52
C ARG A 372 -0.31 25.65 -3.63
N SER A 373 0.27 24.93 -2.70
CA SER A 373 1.69 24.56 -2.73
C SER A 373 2.04 23.66 -3.93
N TYR A 374 1.07 22.88 -4.42
CA TYR A 374 1.22 22.08 -5.63
C TYR A 374 1.02 22.85 -6.91
N GLY A 375 0.64 24.14 -6.81
CA GLY A 375 0.47 25.06 -7.94
C GLY A 375 -0.98 25.24 -8.40
N CYS A 376 -1.97 24.78 -7.63
CA CYS A 376 -3.37 24.97 -7.99
C CYS A 376 -3.83 26.41 -7.80
N TYR A 377 -4.67 26.86 -8.72
CA TYR A 377 -5.35 28.14 -8.71
C TYR A 377 -6.80 28.01 -8.22
N ASP A 378 -7.48 26.98 -8.69
CA ASP A 378 -8.77 26.51 -8.17
C ASP A 378 -8.67 25.08 -7.66
N ALA A 379 -9.38 24.75 -6.57
CA ALA A 379 -9.42 23.39 -6.04
C ALA A 379 -10.74 23.07 -5.32
N LEU A 380 -11.14 21.80 -5.44
CA LEU A 380 -12.38 21.21 -4.90
C LEU A 380 -12.03 20.04 -3.99
N ASP A 381 -12.75 19.91 -2.87
CA ASP A 381 -12.78 18.72 -2.02
C ASP A 381 -13.91 17.81 -2.46
N PHE A 382 -13.62 16.52 -2.64
CA PHE A 382 -14.57 15.45 -2.88
C PHE A 382 -15.02 14.80 -1.56
N ASP A 383 -15.76 13.69 -1.63
CA ASP A 383 -16.09 12.92 -0.43
C ASP A 383 -14.82 12.42 0.25
N GLY A 384 -14.74 12.78 1.52
CA GLY A 384 -13.59 12.48 2.38
C GLY A 384 -13.82 11.27 3.28
N GLY A 385 -13.04 11.23 4.38
CA GLY A 385 -13.22 10.22 5.42
C GLY A 385 -13.00 8.81 4.91
N GLY A 386 -13.99 7.93 5.11
CA GLY A 386 -13.93 6.53 4.71
C GLY A 386 -13.98 6.30 3.20
N SER A 387 -14.36 7.30 2.41
CA SER A 387 -14.40 7.21 0.94
C SER A 387 -13.07 7.57 0.30
N THR A 388 -12.18 8.30 1.01
CA THR A 388 -10.88 8.72 0.48
C THR A 388 -10.05 7.53 0.02
N LEU A 389 -9.88 7.41 -1.29
CA LEU A 389 -9.09 6.35 -1.92
C LEU A 389 -8.46 6.84 -3.21
N MET A 390 -7.20 6.50 -3.40
CA MET A 390 -6.48 6.62 -4.67
C MET A 390 -6.07 5.23 -5.12
N TRP A 391 -6.49 4.88 -6.32
CA TRP A 391 -6.15 3.62 -6.98
C TRP A 391 -5.17 3.84 -8.12
N ASP A 392 -4.32 2.87 -8.36
CA ASP A 392 -3.36 2.80 -9.47
C ASP A 392 -3.40 1.43 -10.12
N ALA A 393 -3.25 1.37 -11.43
CA ALA A 393 -3.36 0.12 -12.19
C ALA A 393 -2.24 -0.88 -11.86
N MET A 394 -1.05 -0.41 -11.53
CA MET A 394 0.13 -1.24 -11.24
C MET A 394 0.18 -1.66 -9.77
N GLU A 395 -0.16 -0.76 -8.85
CA GLU A 395 0.03 -0.97 -7.41
C GLU A 395 -1.25 -1.24 -6.63
N GLY A 396 -2.43 -1.02 -7.25
CA GLY A 396 -3.71 -1.12 -6.55
C GLY A 396 -4.01 0.10 -5.70
N THR A 397 -4.41 -0.08 -4.45
CA THR A 397 -4.69 1.03 -3.52
C THR A 397 -3.40 1.68 -3.06
N ILE A 398 -3.27 2.99 -3.29
CA ILE A 398 -2.05 3.76 -3.05
C ILE A 398 -1.98 4.31 -1.63
N ASN A 399 -3.06 4.94 -1.18
CA ASN A 399 -3.18 5.50 0.15
C ASN A 399 -3.62 4.44 1.17
N ARG A 400 -3.78 4.80 2.44
CA ARG A 400 -4.29 3.94 3.51
C ARG A 400 -5.69 4.36 3.92
N PRO A 401 -6.75 3.81 3.30
CA PRO A 401 -8.12 4.14 3.68
C PRO A 401 -8.37 3.91 5.16
N CYS A 402 -9.09 4.82 5.80
CA CYS A 402 -9.42 4.68 7.23
C CYS A 402 -10.52 3.66 7.52
N VAL A 403 -11.04 2.98 6.50
CA VAL A 403 -12.00 1.87 6.58
C VAL A 403 -11.48 0.66 5.81
N SER A 404 -11.81 -0.54 6.30
CA SER A 404 -11.46 -1.81 5.66
C SER A 404 -12.67 -2.75 5.74
N PRO A 405 -13.05 -3.43 4.63
CA PRO A 405 -12.50 -3.32 3.28
C PRO A 405 -12.74 -1.94 2.62
N GLU A 406 -12.16 -1.72 1.42
CA GLU A 406 -12.39 -0.53 0.60
C GLU A 406 -13.89 -0.22 0.46
N ARG A 407 -14.26 1.05 0.68
CA ARG A 407 -15.65 1.49 0.58
C ARG A 407 -16.11 1.52 -0.88
N ALA A 408 -17.28 0.94 -1.14
CA ALA A 408 -17.99 1.19 -2.37
C ALA A 408 -18.55 2.64 -2.36
N VAL A 409 -18.35 3.38 -3.44
CA VAL A 409 -18.70 4.80 -3.62
C VAL A 409 -19.60 4.98 -4.85
N GLY A 410 -20.29 6.12 -4.94
CA GLY A 410 -21.22 6.38 -6.03
C GLY A 410 -20.52 6.57 -7.38
N ASN A 411 -19.43 7.31 -7.41
CA ASN A 411 -18.67 7.63 -8.61
C ASN A 411 -17.18 7.84 -8.31
N GLY A 412 -16.40 8.00 -9.38
CA GLY A 412 -14.98 8.33 -9.31
C GLY A 412 -14.48 8.97 -10.60
N ILE A 413 -13.31 9.62 -10.55
CA ILE A 413 -12.63 10.18 -11.70
C ILE A 413 -11.30 9.45 -11.96
N PHE A 414 -11.03 9.18 -13.24
CA PHE A 414 -9.91 8.34 -13.68
C PHE A 414 -9.12 8.99 -14.79
N ALA A 415 -7.81 8.86 -14.75
CA ALA A 415 -6.92 9.13 -15.88
C ALA A 415 -6.88 7.90 -16.78
N VAL A 416 -7.22 8.06 -18.05
CA VAL A 416 -7.35 6.97 -19.03
C VAL A 416 -6.46 7.22 -20.23
N LEU A 417 -5.56 6.27 -20.50
CA LEU A 417 -4.71 6.30 -21.69
C LEU A 417 -5.43 5.67 -22.89
N HIS A 418 -5.58 6.42 -23.93
CA HIS A 418 -6.11 5.98 -25.23
C HIS A 418 -4.97 5.63 -26.17
N ALA A 419 -4.43 4.43 -26.09
CA ALA A 419 -3.35 3.95 -26.93
C ALA A 419 -3.47 2.42 -27.10
N PRO A 420 -2.97 1.86 -28.22
CA PRO A 420 -2.86 0.42 -28.36
C PRO A 420 -2.05 -0.21 -27.23
N ASP A 421 -2.37 -1.45 -26.89
CA ASP A 421 -1.59 -2.19 -25.91
C ASP A 421 -0.18 -2.48 -26.43
N ASP A 422 0.80 -2.32 -25.58
CA ASP A 422 2.21 -2.54 -25.85
C ASP A 422 2.92 -2.86 -24.54
N GLU A 423 3.58 -4.02 -24.51
CA GLU A 423 4.30 -4.52 -23.34
C GLU A 423 5.83 -4.48 -23.54
N GLU A 424 6.32 -3.85 -24.64
CA GLU A 424 7.75 -3.68 -24.88
C GLU A 424 8.29 -2.48 -24.10
N VAL A 425 9.39 -2.69 -23.37
CA VAL A 425 10.07 -1.59 -22.64
C VAL A 425 10.82 -0.69 -23.64
N ALA A 426 10.31 0.49 -23.86
CA ALA A 426 10.91 1.52 -24.72
C ALA A 426 11.68 2.60 -23.93
N GLU A 427 11.41 2.76 -22.65
CA GLU A 427 12.07 3.68 -21.74
C GLU A 427 12.29 3.01 -20.39
N ILE A 428 13.46 3.18 -19.77
CA ILE A 428 13.70 2.82 -18.35
C ILE A 428 13.94 4.09 -17.54
N ARG A 429 13.56 4.06 -16.27
CA ARG A 429 13.88 5.12 -15.29
C ARG A 429 14.30 4.51 -13.97
N PHE A 430 15.19 5.16 -13.25
CA PHE A 430 15.45 4.85 -11.86
C PHE A 430 14.17 5.08 -11.05
N ALA A 431 13.85 4.16 -10.14
CA ALA A 431 12.75 4.34 -9.19
C ALA A 431 13.03 5.50 -8.22
N ASP A 432 14.31 5.71 -7.90
CA ASP A 432 14.78 6.85 -7.13
C ASP A 432 15.05 8.03 -8.07
N TYR A 433 14.37 9.15 -7.88
CA TYR A 433 14.54 10.36 -8.68
C TYR A 433 15.84 11.13 -8.36
N ALA A 434 16.44 10.84 -7.19
CA ALA A 434 17.75 11.35 -6.76
C ALA A 434 18.32 10.42 -5.68
N VAL A 435 19.61 10.20 -5.71
CA VAL A 435 20.29 9.31 -4.78
C VAL A 435 21.27 10.13 -3.95
N ARG A 436 21.14 10.05 -2.62
CA ARG A 436 22.11 10.59 -1.67
C ARG A 436 22.60 9.45 -0.80
N MET A 437 23.91 9.24 -0.79
CA MET A 437 24.48 8.11 -0.06
C MET A 437 25.81 8.49 0.58
N PRO A 438 26.22 7.79 1.65
CA PRO A 438 27.55 7.99 2.23
C PRO A 438 28.65 7.46 1.30
N ARG A 439 29.83 8.04 1.41
CA ARG A 439 31.03 7.39 0.88
C ARG A 439 31.15 5.99 1.48
N TYR A 440 31.56 5.03 0.66
CA TYR A 440 31.63 3.60 0.99
C TYR A 440 30.28 2.91 1.17
N GLY A 441 29.19 3.55 0.82
CA GLY A 441 27.89 2.90 0.71
C GLY A 441 27.74 2.09 -0.58
N SER A 442 26.78 1.16 -0.58
CA SER A 442 26.37 0.42 -1.78
C SER A 442 24.94 0.83 -2.15
N TYR A 443 24.69 0.95 -3.46
CA TYR A 443 23.38 1.27 -4.00
C TYR A 443 23.01 0.33 -5.14
N ARG A 444 21.92 -0.40 -4.95
CA ARG A 444 21.32 -1.28 -5.95
C ARG A 444 19.98 -0.68 -6.37
N PRO A 445 19.91 0.02 -7.52
CA PRO A 445 18.69 0.65 -7.98
C PRO A 445 17.64 -0.35 -8.43
N VAL A 446 16.38 0.07 -8.32
CA VAL A 446 15.23 -0.52 -8.99
C VAL A 446 14.91 0.33 -10.22
N PHE A 447 14.44 -0.31 -11.30
CA PHE A 447 14.12 0.38 -12.55
C PHE A 447 12.67 0.18 -12.93
N TYR A 448 12.03 1.28 -13.33
CA TYR A 448 10.70 1.26 -13.91
C TYR A 448 10.79 1.26 -15.43
N GLY A 449 10.01 0.38 -16.06
CA GLY A 449 9.90 0.22 -17.51
C GLY A 449 8.63 0.86 -18.07
N TYR A 450 8.77 1.61 -19.13
CA TYR A 450 7.67 2.26 -19.84
C TYR A 450 7.64 1.83 -21.29
N ASN A 451 6.45 1.63 -21.83
CA ASN A 451 6.30 1.38 -23.26
C ASN A 451 6.44 2.68 -24.07
N LYS A 452 6.39 2.58 -25.40
CA LYS A 452 6.52 3.73 -26.30
C LYS A 452 5.42 4.80 -26.17
N TYR A 453 4.30 4.45 -25.52
CA TYR A 453 3.22 5.41 -25.21
C TYR A 453 3.38 6.03 -23.82
N GLY A 454 4.47 5.74 -23.11
CA GLY A 454 4.76 6.25 -21.77
C GLY A 454 3.95 5.63 -20.65
N LYS A 455 3.23 4.53 -20.92
CA LYS A 455 2.56 3.72 -19.89
C LYS A 455 3.61 2.97 -19.07
N LEU A 456 3.52 3.05 -17.75
CA LEU A 456 4.30 2.19 -16.86
C LEU A 456 3.83 0.74 -17.02
N ILE A 457 4.72 -0.17 -17.37
CA ILE A 457 4.42 -1.58 -17.63
C ILE A 457 5.19 -2.54 -16.73
N ASP A 458 6.32 -2.09 -16.14
CA ASP A 458 7.15 -2.90 -15.26
C ASP A 458 7.73 -2.01 -14.16
N MET A 459 7.67 -2.46 -12.91
CA MET A 459 8.17 -1.74 -11.73
C MET A 459 9.49 -2.32 -11.17
N ASP A 460 10.05 -3.33 -11.82
CA ASP A 460 11.34 -3.94 -11.44
C ASP A 460 12.02 -4.59 -12.64
N VAL A 461 12.38 -3.76 -13.62
CA VAL A 461 12.99 -4.21 -14.88
C VAL A 461 14.32 -4.90 -14.62
N GLU A 462 14.40 -6.17 -14.96
CA GLU A 462 15.59 -6.98 -14.81
C GLU A 462 16.60 -6.78 -15.97
N GLY A 463 17.85 -7.19 -15.73
CA GLY A 463 18.90 -7.21 -16.77
C GLY A 463 19.53 -5.85 -17.09
N VAL A 464 19.14 -4.80 -16.37
CA VAL A 464 19.73 -3.47 -16.49
C VAL A 464 21.17 -3.49 -15.98
N LYS A 465 22.08 -2.89 -16.75
CA LYS A 465 23.52 -2.74 -16.40
C LYS A 465 23.84 -1.30 -16.06
N LEU A 466 24.60 -1.14 -14.97
CA LEU A 466 25.09 0.16 -14.52
C LEU A 466 26.45 0.47 -15.13
N SER A 467 26.73 1.74 -15.28
CA SER A 467 28.06 2.28 -15.57
C SER A 467 28.24 3.65 -14.91
N CYS A 468 29.44 3.94 -14.46
CA CYS A 468 29.81 5.23 -13.86
C CYS A 468 31.26 5.58 -14.19
N ASP A 469 31.67 6.82 -13.93
CA ASP A 469 33.09 7.19 -13.93
C ASP A 469 33.75 6.80 -12.59
N GLY A 470 35.09 6.71 -12.59
CA GLY A 470 35.86 6.35 -11.39
C GLY A 470 35.79 7.40 -10.27
N ALA A 471 35.29 8.62 -10.56
CA ALA A 471 35.09 9.66 -9.56
C ALA A 471 33.83 9.40 -8.70
N LEU A 472 32.88 8.63 -9.20
CA LEU A 472 31.72 8.17 -8.43
C LEU A 472 32.07 6.92 -7.59
N GLY A 473 32.70 5.94 -8.20
CA GLY A 473 33.00 4.66 -7.57
C GLY A 473 33.19 3.55 -8.58
N GLU A 474 32.84 2.35 -8.21
CA GLU A 474 32.93 1.16 -9.04
C GLU A 474 31.58 0.42 -9.11
N ILE A 475 31.32 -0.23 -10.23
CA ILE A 475 30.19 -1.12 -10.39
C ILE A 475 30.62 -2.53 -10.02
N VAL A 476 29.93 -3.10 -9.07
CA VAL A 476 30.24 -4.41 -8.48
C VAL A 476 29.13 -5.43 -8.74
N ALA A 477 29.35 -6.65 -8.29
CA ALA A 477 28.49 -7.80 -8.51
C ALA A 477 28.32 -8.09 -10.02
N ASP A 478 27.14 -8.36 -10.49
CA ASP A 478 26.82 -8.67 -11.88
C ASP A 478 26.62 -7.43 -12.78
N GLY A 479 27.07 -6.27 -12.34
CA GLY A 479 26.85 -4.99 -13.00
C GLY A 479 25.61 -4.26 -12.52
N SER A 480 25.04 -4.65 -11.38
CA SER A 480 23.78 -4.11 -10.85
C SER A 480 23.94 -3.22 -9.61
N THR A 481 25.13 -3.12 -9.04
CA THR A 481 25.36 -2.40 -7.77
C THR A 481 26.50 -1.39 -7.90
N LEU A 482 26.23 -0.15 -7.52
CA LEU A 482 27.24 0.89 -7.34
C LEU A 482 27.84 0.77 -5.93
N TYR A 483 29.15 0.75 -5.83
CA TYR A 483 29.92 0.96 -4.60
C TYR A 483 30.59 2.33 -4.67
N ALA A 484 30.18 3.26 -3.82
CA ALA A 484 30.60 4.65 -3.87
C ALA A 484 31.93 4.86 -3.15
N THR A 485 33.00 5.14 -3.88
CA THR A 485 34.34 5.42 -3.30
C THR A 485 34.75 6.88 -3.44
N GLY A 486 34.04 7.65 -4.27
CA GLY A 486 34.32 9.04 -4.59
C GLY A 486 33.74 10.05 -3.60
N SER A 487 33.51 11.27 -4.08
CA SER A 487 32.90 12.38 -3.34
C SER A 487 32.20 13.35 -4.29
N GLY A 488 31.25 14.14 -3.79
CA GLY A 488 30.51 15.10 -4.61
C GLY A 488 29.35 14.47 -5.39
N SER A 489 28.91 15.12 -6.44
CA SER A 489 27.76 14.69 -7.24
C SER A 489 28.20 14.25 -8.64
N HIS A 490 27.82 13.05 -9.02
CA HIS A 490 28.19 12.42 -10.29
C HIS A 490 26.96 11.72 -10.91
N VAL A 491 27.06 11.41 -12.20
CA VAL A 491 26.01 10.71 -12.94
C VAL A 491 26.25 9.21 -12.88
N LEU A 492 25.21 8.46 -12.49
CA LEU A 492 25.11 7.01 -12.64
C LEU A 492 24.24 6.73 -13.87
N THR A 493 24.76 5.98 -14.83
CA THR A 493 24.06 5.59 -16.06
C THR A 493 23.61 4.14 -15.96
N ALA A 494 22.38 3.87 -16.36
CA ALA A 494 21.79 2.54 -16.50
C ALA A 494 21.51 2.26 -17.98
N SER A 495 21.66 1.02 -18.42
CA SER A 495 21.39 0.60 -19.80
C SER A 495 20.70 -0.76 -19.88
N LEU A 496 19.69 -0.85 -20.78
CA LEU A 496 19.00 -2.08 -21.16
C LEU A 496 19.03 -2.15 -22.70
N GLY A 497 19.98 -2.88 -23.26
CA GLY A 497 20.22 -2.83 -24.70
C GLY A 497 20.59 -1.40 -25.17
N ALA A 498 19.77 -0.82 -26.06
CA ALA A 498 19.94 0.55 -26.55
C ALA A 498 19.31 1.62 -25.65
N VAL A 499 18.45 1.23 -24.74
CA VAL A 499 17.73 2.14 -23.83
C VAL A 499 18.63 2.54 -22.66
N LYS A 500 18.64 3.84 -22.33
CA LYS A 500 19.46 4.37 -21.23
C LYS A 500 18.66 5.26 -20.31
N ALA A 501 19.07 5.30 -19.04
CA ALA A 501 18.59 6.22 -18.02
C ALA A 501 19.77 6.74 -17.20
N GLU A 502 19.61 7.91 -16.61
CA GLU A 502 20.63 8.56 -15.79
C GLU A 502 20.01 9.08 -14.50
N VAL A 503 20.76 8.99 -13.40
CA VAL A 503 20.42 9.59 -12.12
C VAL A 503 21.65 10.27 -11.53
N THR A 504 21.44 11.40 -10.87
CA THR A 504 22.50 12.06 -10.10
C THR A 504 22.65 11.40 -8.74
N VAL A 505 23.85 10.92 -8.44
CA VAL A 505 24.24 10.37 -7.12
C VAL A 505 25.09 11.39 -6.41
N ALA A 506 24.63 11.84 -5.25
CA ALA A 506 25.39 12.73 -4.36
C ALA A 506 26.06 11.89 -3.26
N ILE A 507 27.40 11.80 -3.34
CA ILE A 507 28.19 11.17 -2.28
C ILE A 507 28.52 12.22 -1.25
N VAL A 508 28.14 11.98 0.00
CA VAL A 508 28.35 12.89 1.12
C VAL A 508 29.33 12.29 2.11
N ALA A 509 30.08 13.15 2.79
CA ALA A 509 30.88 12.71 3.92
C ALA A 509 29.99 12.09 4.98
N ALA A 510 30.43 10.99 5.57
CA ALA A 510 29.75 10.40 6.71
C ALA A 510 30.22 11.14 7.98
N ASP A 511 29.31 11.83 8.64
CA ASP A 511 29.65 12.62 9.84
C ASP A 511 29.97 11.71 11.04
N ASP A 512 29.42 10.49 11.07
CA ASP A 512 29.61 9.54 12.18
C ASP A 512 29.31 8.12 11.66
N VAL A 513 30.35 7.28 11.57
CA VAL A 513 30.20 5.87 11.19
C VAL A 513 30.24 5.02 12.44
N LYS A 514 29.20 4.28 12.69
CA LYS A 514 29.05 3.40 13.85
C LYS A 514 28.76 1.96 13.43
N ALA A 515 29.22 1.03 14.24
CA ALA A 515 28.75 -0.33 14.13
C ALA A 515 27.26 -0.42 14.49
N ALA A 516 26.49 -1.19 13.72
CA ALA A 516 25.10 -1.47 14.03
C ALA A 516 24.96 -2.16 15.41
N TYR A 517 25.96 -2.95 15.75
CA TYR A 517 26.09 -3.59 17.06
C TYR A 517 27.46 -3.25 17.63
N PRO A 518 27.57 -2.37 18.65
CA PRO A 518 28.85 -2.01 19.26
C PRO A 518 29.46 -3.15 20.07
N GLU A 519 28.64 -4.10 20.53
CA GLU A 519 29.07 -5.32 21.21
C GLU A 519 28.29 -6.52 20.64
N VAL A 520 29.00 -7.64 20.40
CA VAL A 520 28.40 -8.85 19.86
C VAL A 520 28.94 -10.10 20.54
N VAL A 521 28.13 -11.14 20.54
CA VAL A 521 28.53 -12.49 20.89
C VAL A 521 28.62 -13.31 19.61
N LEU A 522 29.78 -13.88 19.33
CA LEU A 522 30.03 -14.76 18.19
C LEU A 522 30.31 -16.18 18.65
N ASP A 523 30.14 -17.13 17.77
CA ASP A 523 30.67 -18.50 17.91
C ASP A 523 31.82 -18.74 16.93
N ASN A 524 32.27 -19.97 16.84
CA ASN A 524 33.31 -20.39 15.89
C ASN A 524 32.73 -21.13 14.66
N CYS A 525 31.37 -21.15 14.54
CA CYS A 525 30.71 -21.92 13.51
C CYS A 525 30.39 -21.08 12.27
N ARG A 526 30.17 -19.77 12.45
CA ARG A 526 29.74 -18.86 11.40
C ARG A 526 30.61 -17.63 11.28
N GLU A 527 30.66 -17.08 10.09
CA GLU A 527 31.22 -15.76 9.82
C GLU A 527 30.13 -14.69 9.98
N TRP A 528 30.54 -13.53 10.51
CA TRP A 528 29.66 -12.40 10.70
C TRP A 528 30.15 -11.18 9.93
N LYS A 529 29.36 -10.68 8.98
CA LYS A 529 29.60 -9.41 8.30
C LYS A 529 29.23 -8.26 9.25
N ILE A 530 30.20 -7.43 9.61
CA ILE A 530 30.00 -6.27 10.49
C ILE A 530 29.04 -5.30 9.81
N GLY A 531 27.94 -4.97 10.46
CA GLY A 531 27.04 -3.91 10.00
C GLY A 531 27.61 -2.55 10.37
N LEU A 532 27.75 -1.65 9.40
CA LEU A 532 28.15 -0.26 9.63
C LEU A 532 27.05 0.69 9.12
N ASN A 533 26.75 1.70 9.90
CA ASN A 533 25.84 2.79 9.54
C ASN A 533 26.53 4.14 9.63
N ALA A 534 26.24 5.01 8.69
CA ALA A 534 26.62 6.41 8.69
C ALA A 534 25.39 7.29 8.87
N ILE A 535 25.51 8.41 9.54
CA ILE A 535 24.45 9.41 9.64
C ILE A 535 24.63 10.40 8.48
N VAL A 536 23.63 10.49 7.62
CA VAL A 536 23.60 11.41 6.47
C VAL A 536 22.31 12.23 6.53
N GLY A 537 22.44 13.53 6.82
CA GLY A 537 21.26 14.41 6.96
C GLY A 537 20.26 13.93 8.01
N GLY A 538 20.76 13.35 9.11
CA GLY A 538 19.95 12.83 10.21
C GLY A 538 19.31 11.44 9.95
N LYS A 539 19.62 10.79 8.83
CA LYS A 539 19.17 9.42 8.51
C LYS A 539 20.35 8.45 8.57
N GLU A 540 20.12 7.28 9.13
CA GLU A 540 21.09 6.18 9.09
C GLU A 540 21.12 5.55 7.71
N MET A 541 22.32 5.36 7.16
CA MET A 541 22.56 4.71 5.88
C MET A 541 23.71 3.71 6.00
N ALA A 542 23.57 2.56 5.37
CA ALA A 542 24.55 1.48 5.42
C ALA A 542 25.86 1.87 4.72
N VAL A 543 26.98 1.49 5.34
CA VAL A 543 28.35 1.58 4.81
C VAL A 543 28.91 0.16 4.68
N GLU A 544 29.62 -0.10 3.59
CA GLU A 544 30.22 -1.41 3.38
C GLU A 544 31.41 -1.60 4.33
N PRO A 545 31.41 -2.64 5.17
CA PRO A 545 32.46 -2.84 6.16
C PRO A 545 33.82 -3.12 5.53
N ARG A 546 33.90 -3.65 4.31
CA ARG A 546 35.17 -3.84 3.55
C ARG A 546 35.89 -2.54 3.23
N ALA A 547 35.24 -1.40 3.44
CA ALA A 547 35.85 -0.08 3.23
C ALA A 547 36.94 0.22 4.28
N LEU A 548 36.81 -0.29 5.50
CA LEU A 548 37.72 -0.01 6.60
C LEU A 548 38.82 -1.05 6.66
N ASP A 549 40.01 -0.59 7.04
CA ASP A 549 41.16 -1.46 7.33
C ASP A 549 40.98 -1.99 8.76
N TRP A 550 40.61 -3.25 8.89
CA TRP A 550 40.27 -3.87 10.16
C TRP A 550 41.44 -4.55 10.87
N THR A 551 41.46 -4.43 12.19
CA THR A 551 42.40 -5.11 13.08
C THR A 551 41.66 -5.72 14.28
N SER A 552 42.18 -6.83 14.80
CA SER A 552 41.71 -7.44 16.04
C SER A 552 42.74 -7.24 17.16
N SER A 553 42.29 -6.89 18.36
CA SER A 553 43.15 -6.79 19.53
C SER A 553 43.72 -8.17 19.99
N ASP A 554 43.05 -9.27 19.63
CA ASP A 554 43.52 -10.64 19.81
C ASP A 554 43.06 -11.53 18.64
N ALA A 555 43.89 -11.67 17.63
CA ALA A 555 43.59 -12.49 16.46
C ALA A 555 43.53 -14.00 16.75
N SER A 556 43.93 -14.45 17.96
CA SER A 556 43.71 -15.83 18.37
C SER A 556 42.27 -16.11 18.89
N VAL A 557 41.53 -15.06 19.26
CA VAL A 557 40.12 -15.13 19.70
C VAL A 557 39.18 -14.89 18.52
N VAL A 558 39.39 -13.81 17.75
CA VAL A 558 38.61 -13.45 16.60
C VAL A 558 39.48 -12.85 15.50
N THR A 559 39.29 -13.30 14.28
CA THR A 559 39.90 -12.69 13.08
C THR A 559 38.89 -11.82 12.36
N VAL A 560 39.37 -10.84 11.59
CA VAL A 560 38.51 -10.00 10.71
C VAL A 560 39.24 -9.76 9.39
N THR A 561 38.55 -9.95 8.29
CA THR A 561 39.01 -9.68 6.92
C THR A 561 37.89 -9.03 6.13
N ASP A 562 38.17 -7.88 5.50
CA ASP A 562 37.17 -7.12 4.71
C ASP A 562 35.86 -6.85 5.47
N GLY A 563 35.97 -6.67 6.80
CA GLY A 563 34.79 -6.46 7.66
C GLY A 563 33.98 -7.70 7.95
N VAL A 564 34.48 -8.90 7.63
CA VAL A 564 33.90 -10.18 8.04
C VAL A 564 34.68 -10.74 9.20
N ALA A 565 34.02 -10.87 10.35
CA ALA A 565 34.61 -11.41 11.58
C ALA A 565 34.32 -12.90 11.72
N LYS A 566 35.30 -13.66 12.25
CA LYS A 566 35.19 -15.09 12.54
C LYS A 566 35.76 -15.37 13.94
N GLY A 567 34.89 -15.89 14.82
CA GLY A 567 35.31 -16.38 16.13
C GLY A 567 36.16 -17.65 16.01
N LEU A 568 37.17 -17.80 16.85
CA LEU A 568 38.09 -18.95 16.81
C LEU A 568 38.13 -19.75 18.13
N LYS A 569 38.17 -19.06 19.25
CA LYS A 569 38.17 -19.68 20.59
C LYS A 569 37.54 -18.74 21.62
N ASN A 570 37.08 -19.32 22.74
CA ASN A 570 36.51 -18.55 23.84
C ASN A 570 37.45 -17.43 24.30
N GLY A 571 36.87 -16.23 24.48
CA GLY A 571 37.60 -15.04 24.90
C GLY A 571 36.90 -13.76 24.47
N THR A 572 37.54 -12.64 24.70
CA THR A 572 37.08 -11.32 24.29
C THR A 572 38.15 -10.61 23.48
N ALA A 573 37.74 -9.86 22.49
CA ALA A 573 38.62 -8.98 21.71
C ALA A 573 37.86 -7.76 21.20
N THR A 574 38.59 -6.72 20.82
CA THR A 574 38.04 -5.55 20.16
C THR A 574 38.49 -5.53 18.70
N LEU A 575 37.50 -5.43 17.78
CA LEU A 575 37.77 -5.17 16.38
C LEU A 575 37.83 -3.66 16.17
N THR A 576 38.83 -3.17 15.44
CA THR A 576 38.98 -1.74 15.12
C THR A 576 39.14 -1.59 13.61
N GLY A 577 38.20 -0.87 12.98
CA GLY A 577 38.27 -0.49 11.58
C GLY A 577 38.63 0.98 11.42
N VAL A 578 39.58 1.29 10.55
CA VAL A 578 40.06 2.68 10.32
C VAL A 578 40.14 2.95 8.83
N LYS A 579 39.65 4.10 8.36
CA LYS A 579 39.81 4.60 6.99
C LYS A 579 39.51 6.07 6.90
N ASP A 580 40.36 6.87 6.26
CA ASP A 580 40.14 8.29 5.95
C ASP A 580 39.58 9.12 7.14
N GLY A 581 40.13 8.90 8.34
CA GLY A 581 39.67 9.58 9.57
C GLY A 581 38.47 8.94 10.25
N ILE A 582 37.83 7.96 9.64
CA ILE A 582 36.78 7.15 10.26
C ILE A 582 37.44 6.13 11.19
N THR A 583 36.91 6.00 12.39
CA THR A 583 37.31 4.92 13.33
C THR A 583 36.04 4.31 13.91
N CYS A 584 35.92 2.99 13.78
CA CYS A 584 34.81 2.22 14.32
C CYS A 584 35.34 1.06 15.15
N THR A 585 34.75 0.81 16.32
CA THR A 585 35.13 -0.28 17.22
C THR A 585 33.94 -1.19 17.52
N VAL A 586 34.20 -2.50 17.61
CA VAL A 586 33.23 -3.52 18.00
C VAL A 586 33.83 -4.41 19.07
N GLY A 587 33.22 -4.48 20.23
CA GLY A 587 33.51 -5.46 21.27
C GLY A 587 32.97 -6.83 20.87
N VAL A 588 33.82 -7.84 20.88
CA VAL A 588 33.47 -9.22 20.54
C VAL A 588 33.75 -10.16 21.69
N THR A 589 32.69 -10.86 22.12
CA THR A 589 32.82 -12.03 23.00
C THR A 589 32.68 -13.29 22.15
N VAL A 590 33.66 -14.17 22.13
CA VAL A 590 33.54 -15.46 21.45
C VAL A 590 33.22 -16.54 22.45
N GLN A 591 32.16 -17.28 22.20
CA GLN A 591 31.76 -18.44 22.98
C GLN A 591 31.51 -19.62 22.04
N CYS A 592 32.45 -20.55 22.02
CA CYS A 592 32.38 -21.72 21.14
C CYS A 592 31.34 -22.70 21.67
N PRO A 593 30.36 -23.05 20.89
CA PRO A 593 29.30 -23.97 21.28
C PRO A 593 29.79 -25.42 21.24
N THR A 594 29.00 -26.29 21.88
CA THR A 594 29.17 -27.74 21.80
C THR A 594 27.96 -28.38 21.11
N ALA A 595 28.21 -29.45 20.33
CA ALA A 595 27.10 -30.21 19.68
C ALA A 595 26.35 -31.07 20.66
N GLU A 596 26.84 -31.25 21.89
CA GLU A 596 26.18 -32.01 22.94
C GLU A 596 25.05 -31.18 23.59
N LEU A 597 24.01 -31.85 24.05
CA LEU A 597 22.98 -31.27 24.88
C LEU A 597 23.55 -30.99 26.27
N MET A 598 23.83 -29.70 26.53
CA MET A 598 24.37 -29.25 27.81
C MET A 598 23.31 -28.59 28.67
N PRO A 599 23.27 -28.86 30.01
CA PRO A 599 22.40 -28.14 30.90
C PRO A 599 22.68 -26.62 30.80
N ILE A 600 21.60 -25.83 30.89
CA ILE A 600 21.77 -24.38 31.11
C ILE A 600 22.30 -24.15 32.53
N GLU A 601 22.92 -22.97 32.71
CA GLU A 601 23.36 -22.55 34.04
C GLU A 601 22.17 -22.55 35.04
N ASP A 602 22.38 -22.99 36.26
CA ASP A 602 21.36 -23.08 37.31
C ASP A 602 20.12 -23.97 37.04
N ALA A 603 20.14 -24.78 35.99
CA ALA A 603 19.02 -25.65 35.63
C ALA A 603 18.55 -26.60 36.76
N SER A 604 19.42 -26.93 37.72
CA SER A 604 19.15 -27.86 38.85
C SER A 604 19.22 -27.19 40.22
N ASN A 605 19.40 -25.86 40.28
CA ASN A 605 19.47 -25.10 41.52
C ASN A 605 18.08 -24.52 41.87
N PRO A 606 17.37 -25.02 42.90
CA PRO A 606 16.05 -24.53 43.30
C PRO A 606 16.04 -23.04 43.67
N GLU A 607 17.11 -22.50 44.24
CA GLU A 607 17.22 -21.10 44.66
C GLU A 607 17.35 -20.14 43.52
N ALA A 608 17.73 -20.64 42.34
CA ALA A 608 17.82 -19.86 41.12
C ALA A 608 16.47 -19.62 40.44
N TRP A 609 15.40 -20.16 40.96
CA TRP A 609 14.06 -20.07 40.35
C TRP A 609 13.00 -19.59 41.36
N LYS A 610 12.05 -18.83 40.85
CA LYS A 610 10.80 -18.44 41.54
C LYS A 610 9.63 -19.08 40.85
N ILE A 611 8.54 -19.29 41.60
CA ILE A 611 7.25 -19.69 41.06
C ILE A 611 6.26 -18.55 41.27
N GLU A 612 5.67 -18.12 40.15
CA GLU A 612 4.45 -17.34 40.13
C GLU A 612 3.30 -18.30 39.78
N SER A 613 2.16 -18.18 40.47
CA SER A 613 1.05 -19.12 40.25
C SER A 613 -0.30 -18.44 40.30
N TYR A 614 -1.27 -19.02 39.62
CA TYR A 614 -2.66 -18.58 39.66
C TYR A 614 -3.55 -19.79 39.95
N ASN A 615 -4.50 -19.62 40.89
CA ASN A 615 -5.37 -20.71 41.41
C ASN A 615 -4.60 -21.92 41.92
N VAL A 616 -3.44 -21.70 42.52
CA VAL A 616 -2.64 -22.66 43.31
C VAL A 616 -2.71 -22.27 44.76
N LYS A 617 -2.72 -23.25 45.67
CA LYS A 617 -2.91 -23.07 47.12
C LYS A 617 -1.56 -22.81 47.79
N GLY A 618 -1.44 -21.69 48.50
CA GLY A 618 -0.20 -21.32 49.17
C GLY A 618 0.96 -21.09 48.22
N ASP A 619 2.18 -21.11 48.76
CA ASP A 619 3.39 -20.97 47.96
C ASP A 619 3.79 -22.36 47.47
N ALA A 620 3.83 -22.53 46.12
CA ALA A 620 4.38 -23.74 45.55
C ALA A 620 5.89 -23.82 45.84
N ALA A 621 6.35 -24.97 46.38
CA ALA A 621 7.75 -25.12 46.78
C ALA A 621 8.58 -25.76 45.66
N ILE A 622 9.73 -25.14 45.35
CA ILE A 622 10.74 -25.72 44.43
C ILE A 622 11.74 -26.50 45.28
N THR A 623 12.05 -27.71 44.87
CA THR A 623 13.06 -28.57 45.47
C THR A 623 13.96 -29.20 44.41
N ALA A 624 15.16 -29.64 44.80
CA ALA A 624 16.04 -30.37 43.91
C ALA A 624 15.59 -31.81 43.72
N LEU A 625 15.68 -32.33 42.46
CA LEU A 625 15.49 -33.74 42.19
C LEU A 625 16.75 -34.55 42.50
N ALA A 626 16.57 -35.75 43.10
CA ALA A 626 17.63 -36.71 43.22
C ALA A 626 18.08 -37.15 41.79
N GLY A 627 19.27 -36.80 41.39
CA GLY A 627 19.77 -37.05 40.03
C GLY A 627 19.88 -35.80 39.16
N GLY A 628 19.50 -34.62 39.69
CA GLY A 628 19.53 -33.34 38.96
C GLY A 628 18.15 -32.89 38.49
N GLY A 629 18.00 -31.60 38.32
CA GLY A 629 16.74 -30.96 37.91
C GLY A 629 15.92 -30.42 39.09
N LEU A 630 14.69 -29.98 38.80
CA LEU A 630 13.80 -29.31 39.74
C LEU A 630 12.52 -30.11 39.94
N ALA A 631 11.94 -30.02 41.13
CA ALA A 631 10.59 -30.50 41.42
C ALA A 631 9.77 -29.39 42.04
N VAL A 632 8.49 -29.33 41.66
CA VAL A 632 7.52 -28.37 42.17
C VAL A 632 6.35 -29.14 42.76
N ASP A 633 6.18 -29.05 44.08
CA ASP A 633 5.01 -29.59 44.77
C ASP A 633 3.95 -28.49 44.93
N PHE A 634 2.71 -28.79 44.50
CA PHE A 634 1.63 -27.81 44.51
C PHE A 634 0.26 -28.46 44.72
N ALA A 635 -0.71 -27.67 45.14
CA ALA A 635 -2.13 -28.05 45.16
C ALA A 635 -2.97 -26.94 44.54
N LEU A 636 -4.13 -27.28 43.95
CA LEU A 636 -4.99 -26.27 43.32
C LEU A 636 -5.92 -25.63 44.37
N SER A 637 -6.05 -24.30 44.36
CA SER A 637 -7.06 -23.55 45.11
C SER A 637 -8.35 -23.33 44.30
N GLY A 638 -8.27 -23.47 42.99
CA GLY A 638 -9.38 -23.35 42.05
C GLY A 638 -9.07 -24.06 40.73
N THR A 639 -10.12 -24.37 39.97
CA THR A 639 -10.03 -25.13 38.72
C THR A 639 -10.15 -24.23 37.45
N ARG A 640 -10.42 -22.93 37.64
CA ARG A 640 -10.53 -21.97 36.52
C ARG A 640 -9.16 -21.50 36.12
N ALA A 641 -8.65 -22.01 34.99
CA ALA A 641 -7.37 -21.62 34.40
C ALA A 641 -6.16 -21.58 35.34
N PRO A 642 -5.93 -22.63 36.20
CA PRO A 642 -4.76 -22.66 37.06
C PRO A 642 -3.48 -22.71 36.24
N ASN A 643 -2.42 -22.07 36.71
CA ASN A 643 -1.12 -22.15 36.07
C ASN A 643 0.04 -22.03 37.06
N LEU A 644 1.18 -22.52 36.64
CA LEU A 644 2.50 -22.36 37.25
C LEU A 644 3.41 -21.63 36.26
N THR A 645 4.14 -20.64 36.73
CA THR A 645 5.15 -19.95 35.95
C THR A 645 6.48 -19.97 36.70
N LEU A 646 7.46 -20.66 36.13
CA LEU A 646 8.82 -20.66 36.64
C LEU A 646 9.57 -19.46 36.04
N VAL A 647 10.17 -18.67 36.89
CA VAL A 647 10.88 -17.43 36.53
C VAL A 647 12.31 -17.53 37.08
N PRO A 648 13.34 -17.42 36.28
CA PRO A 648 14.72 -17.35 36.77
C PRO A 648 14.91 -16.12 37.69
N VAL A 649 15.57 -16.29 38.83
CA VAL A 649 15.90 -15.21 39.78
C VAL A 649 16.91 -14.25 39.15
N GLN A 650 17.89 -14.80 38.42
CA GLN A 650 18.80 -14.07 37.55
C GLN A 650 18.49 -14.49 36.12
N PRO A 651 18.61 -13.57 35.15
CA PRO A 651 18.38 -13.91 33.74
C PRO A 651 19.30 -15.04 33.29
N THR A 652 18.70 -16.17 32.89
CA THR A 652 19.46 -17.23 32.22
C THR A 652 19.78 -16.78 30.80
N LEU A 653 21.06 -16.68 30.47
CA LEU A 653 21.52 -16.20 29.18
C LEU A 653 21.87 -17.37 28.28
N LEU A 654 21.35 -17.30 27.04
CA LEU A 654 21.71 -18.23 25.97
C LEU A 654 22.60 -17.48 24.99
N TYR A 655 23.84 -17.95 24.84
CA TYR A 655 24.86 -17.32 24.04
C TYR A 655 24.99 -17.99 22.67
N SER A 656 25.71 -17.33 21.77
CA SER A 656 25.95 -17.79 20.40
C SER A 656 24.65 -18.03 19.63
N LEU A 657 24.61 -19.01 18.76
CA LEU A 657 23.52 -19.33 17.87
C LEU A 657 22.85 -20.65 18.32
N PRO A 658 21.99 -20.63 19.36
CA PRO A 658 21.37 -21.87 19.84
C PRO A 658 20.49 -22.49 18.76
N ASP A 659 20.57 -23.80 18.66
CA ASP A 659 19.76 -24.61 17.76
C ASP A 659 18.47 -25.06 18.43
N GLU A 660 18.59 -25.55 19.66
CA GLU A 660 17.44 -25.94 20.44
C GLU A 660 17.59 -25.65 21.94
N LEU A 661 16.49 -25.37 22.59
CA LEU A 661 16.31 -25.50 24.04
C LEU A 661 15.36 -26.67 24.29
N ARG A 662 15.85 -27.69 25.02
CA ARG A 662 15.09 -28.88 25.38
C ARG A 662 14.73 -28.89 26.86
N LEU A 663 13.43 -29.03 27.14
CA LEU A 663 12.85 -29.13 28.45
C LEU A 663 12.30 -30.55 28.63
N THR A 664 12.80 -31.30 29.61
CA THR A 664 12.23 -32.59 29.98
C THR A 664 11.28 -32.34 31.16
N MET A 665 10.02 -32.69 31.04
CA MET A 665 9.01 -32.45 32.05
C MET A 665 8.18 -33.72 32.32
N LYS A 666 7.80 -33.92 33.59
CA LYS A 666 6.94 -34.99 34.04
C LYS A 666 5.94 -34.48 35.08
N LEU A 667 4.70 -34.90 34.98
CA LEU A 667 3.63 -34.50 35.89
C LEU A 667 2.99 -35.74 36.53
N THR A 668 2.76 -35.68 37.81
CA THR A 668 2.13 -36.79 38.58
C THR A 668 0.89 -36.30 39.33
N GLY A 669 -0.08 -37.18 39.54
CA GLY A 669 -1.27 -36.92 40.32
C GLY A 669 -2.58 -36.71 39.53
N GLY A 670 -2.57 -36.89 38.22
CA GLY A 670 -3.78 -36.85 37.40
C GLY A 670 -4.27 -35.45 37.04
N VAL A 671 -3.39 -34.46 37.03
CA VAL A 671 -3.58 -33.16 36.41
C VAL A 671 -2.81 -33.16 35.10
N ALA A 672 -3.30 -32.42 34.07
CA ALA A 672 -2.64 -32.27 32.78
C ALA A 672 -2.10 -30.85 32.59
N VAL A 673 -1.07 -30.69 31.78
CA VAL A 673 -0.68 -29.42 31.20
C VAL A 673 -1.38 -29.30 29.86
N LYS A 674 -2.22 -28.29 29.69
CA LYS A 674 -2.92 -28.02 28.44
C LYS A 674 -1.95 -27.52 27.34
N ASN A 675 -1.09 -26.62 27.72
CA ASN A 675 0.03 -26.13 26.93
C ASN A 675 1.06 -25.48 27.84
N SER A 676 2.29 -25.34 27.35
CA SER A 676 3.33 -24.55 27.99
C SER A 676 3.83 -23.45 27.07
N VAL A 677 4.36 -22.37 27.65
CA VAL A 677 4.91 -21.22 26.93
C VAL A 677 6.27 -20.86 27.51
N ALA A 678 7.29 -20.93 26.70
CA ALA A 678 8.61 -20.40 27.04
C ALA A 678 8.74 -18.97 26.47
N SER A 679 9.07 -18.00 27.33
CA SER A 679 9.17 -16.59 26.97
C SER A 679 10.60 -16.10 27.08
N PHE A 680 11.05 -15.30 26.11
CA PHE A 680 12.40 -14.82 25.99
C PHE A 680 12.42 -13.32 25.69
N THR A 681 13.54 -12.66 26.06
CA THR A 681 13.89 -11.31 25.60
C THR A 681 15.19 -11.40 24.82
N LEU A 682 15.21 -10.87 23.61
CA LEU A 682 16.40 -10.76 22.76
C LEU A 682 17.27 -9.58 23.19
N ALA A 683 18.51 -9.52 22.74
CA ALA A 683 19.44 -8.45 23.14
C ALA A 683 18.99 -7.07 22.63
N ASP A 684 18.23 -6.99 21.54
CA ASP A 684 17.60 -5.77 21.02
C ASP A 684 16.40 -5.27 21.84
N GLY A 685 16.02 -6.02 22.91
CA GLY A 685 14.87 -5.70 23.79
C GLY A 685 13.54 -6.25 23.30
N SER A 686 13.48 -6.90 22.16
CA SER A 686 12.25 -7.54 21.67
C SER A 686 11.91 -8.79 22.47
N ASN A 687 10.60 -9.07 22.64
CA ASN A 687 10.11 -10.25 23.33
C ASN A 687 9.57 -11.25 22.32
N VAL A 688 10.00 -12.52 22.48
CA VAL A 688 9.54 -13.64 21.67
C VAL A 688 9.08 -14.77 22.57
N SER A 689 8.23 -15.67 22.08
CA SER A 689 7.77 -16.81 22.85
C SER A 689 7.53 -18.03 21.97
N ALA A 690 7.74 -19.22 22.54
CA ALA A 690 7.39 -20.49 21.93
C ALA A 690 6.27 -21.15 22.72
N SER A 691 5.20 -21.56 22.05
CA SER A 691 4.14 -22.39 22.61
C SER A 691 4.52 -23.85 22.41
N LEU A 692 4.58 -24.59 23.51
CA LEU A 692 4.86 -26.01 23.52
C LEU A 692 3.55 -26.78 23.74
N SER A 693 3.44 -28.00 23.22
CA SER A 693 2.28 -28.88 23.40
C SER A 693 2.04 -29.16 24.86
N GLY A 694 0.79 -29.47 25.20
CA GLY A 694 0.41 -29.97 26.53
C GLY A 694 0.74 -31.45 26.71
N PHE A 695 0.64 -31.93 27.96
CA PHE A 695 0.87 -33.32 28.32
C PHE A 695 0.00 -33.76 29.49
N GLU A 696 -0.27 -35.05 29.54
CA GLU A 696 -1.00 -35.69 30.63
C GLU A 696 -0.04 -36.14 31.74
N SER A 697 -0.59 -36.45 32.92
CA SER A 697 0.16 -37.14 33.97
C SER A 697 0.71 -38.45 33.45
N GLY A 698 1.98 -38.74 33.69
CA GLY A 698 2.64 -39.96 33.23
C GLY A 698 4.15 -39.86 33.21
N ASP A 699 4.79 -40.48 32.23
CA ASP A 699 6.23 -40.51 32.07
C ASP A 699 6.77 -39.14 31.64
N ALA A 700 8.10 -38.95 31.81
CA ALA A 700 8.76 -37.74 31.37
C ALA A 700 8.73 -37.59 29.84
N GLN A 701 8.47 -36.36 29.37
CA GLN A 701 8.42 -36.02 27.95
C GLN A 701 9.35 -34.87 27.68
N ASP A 702 9.93 -34.86 26.46
CA ASP A 702 10.81 -33.80 25.96
C ASP A 702 10.03 -32.79 25.13
N TYR A 703 10.28 -31.52 25.38
CA TYR A 703 9.72 -30.37 24.66
C TYR A 703 10.87 -29.54 24.12
N THR A 704 10.85 -29.25 22.81
CA THR A 704 11.95 -28.53 22.14
C THR A 704 11.46 -27.20 21.66
N VAL A 705 12.21 -26.13 21.97
CA VAL A 705 12.10 -24.82 21.35
C VAL A 705 13.14 -24.78 20.22
N ASP A 706 12.67 -24.59 18.99
CA ASP A 706 13.49 -24.31 17.82
C ASP A 706 13.57 -22.79 17.66
N PHE A 707 14.73 -22.22 17.91
CA PHE A 707 14.92 -20.76 17.85
C PHE A 707 14.76 -20.21 16.45
N ALA A 708 15.01 -20.99 15.39
CA ALA A 708 14.81 -20.56 14.01
C ALA A 708 13.34 -20.25 13.68
N GLN A 709 12.39 -20.77 14.48
CA GLN A 709 10.96 -20.50 14.29
C GLN A 709 10.47 -19.23 15.01
N ILE A 710 11.23 -18.72 15.98
CA ILE A 710 10.80 -17.58 16.82
C ILE A 710 11.71 -16.36 16.70
N ALA A 711 12.90 -16.50 16.12
CA ALA A 711 13.89 -15.43 15.97
C ALA A 711 14.75 -15.64 14.72
N ASP A 712 15.27 -14.54 14.17
CA ASP A 712 16.29 -14.57 13.11
C ASP A 712 17.66 -14.93 13.73
N VAL A 713 17.96 -16.22 13.81
CA VAL A 713 19.19 -16.73 14.44
C VAL A 713 20.47 -16.39 13.66
N ASP A 714 20.36 -15.90 12.45
CA ASP A 714 21.50 -15.38 11.67
C ASP A 714 21.83 -13.92 12.06
N ASN A 715 20.95 -13.23 12.76
CA ASN A 715 21.19 -11.91 13.30
C ASN A 715 21.93 -11.98 14.64
N VAL A 716 23.22 -11.68 14.64
CA VAL A 716 24.06 -11.67 15.87
C VAL A 716 23.57 -10.67 16.93
N GLY A 717 22.84 -9.63 16.54
CA GLY A 717 22.30 -8.61 17.45
C GLY A 717 21.21 -9.11 18.40
N ILE A 718 20.70 -10.32 18.20
CA ILE A 718 19.70 -10.91 19.12
C ILE A 718 20.34 -11.55 20.36
N PHE A 719 21.67 -11.78 20.36
CA PHE A 719 22.37 -12.49 21.45
C PHE A 719 23.04 -11.53 22.45
N PRO A 720 23.10 -11.89 23.74
CA PRO A 720 22.55 -13.09 24.35
C PRO A 720 21.01 -13.06 24.47
N ILE A 721 20.36 -14.21 24.26
CA ILE A 721 18.94 -14.38 24.48
C ILE A 721 18.70 -14.65 25.97
N ARG A 722 17.74 -13.97 26.58
CA ARG A 722 17.37 -14.13 28.00
C ARG A 722 16.11 -14.99 28.12
N LEU A 723 16.20 -16.10 28.85
CA LEU A 723 15.01 -16.85 29.25
C LEU A 723 14.31 -16.08 30.38
N ASN A 724 13.09 -15.65 30.14
CA ASN A 724 12.29 -14.88 31.11
C ASN A 724 11.43 -15.78 31.98
N SER A 725 10.73 -16.74 31.39
CA SER A 725 9.82 -17.61 32.11
C SER A 725 9.44 -18.86 31.32
N LEU A 726 9.04 -19.88 32.08
CA LEU A 726 8.34 -21.07 31.58
C LEU A 726 6.96 -21.15 32.26
N ARG A 727 5.89 -20.92 31.51
CA ARG A 727 4.50 -20.98 32.01
C ARG A 727 3.82 -22.25 31.55
N LEU A 728 3.22 -22.97 32.54
CA LEU A 728 2.43 -24.17 32.32
C LEU A 728 0.97 -23.88 32.67
N ASN A 729 0.07 -24.05 31.69
CA ASN A 729 -1.37 -23.92 31.91
C ASN A 729 -1.97 -25.31 32.26
N LEU A 730 -2.54 -25.42 33.45
CA LEU A 730 -2.99 -26.67 33.99
C LEU A 730 -4.47 -26.95 33.68
N SER A 731 -4.87 -28.22 33.59
CA SER A 731 -6.25 -28.63 33.35
C SER A 731 -6.55 -29.98 34.02
N GLY A 732 -7.84 -30.30 34.24
CA GLY A 732 -8.28 -31.60 34.75
C GLY A 732 -8.03 -31.85 36.22
N GLY A 733 -7.32 -30.97 36.93
CA GLY A 733 -6.97 -31.11 38.33
C GLY A 733 -8.17 -30.87 39.26
N LYS A 734 -8.10 -31.42 40.49
CA LYS A 734 -9.08 -31.24 41.55
C LYS A 734 -8.55 -30.27 42.60
N LYS A 735 -9.45 -29.45 43.16
CA LYS A 735 -9.13 -28.55 44.26
C LYS A 735 -8.62 -29.34 45.48
N ASP A 736 -7.65 -28.76 46.19
CA ASP A 736 -7.04 -29.31 47.43
C ASP A 736 -6.34 -30.67 47.23
N THR A 737 -6.06 -31.10 46.00
CA THR A 737 -5.31 -32.33 45.71
C THR A 737 -3.86 -31.95 45.43
N ALA A 738 -2.92 -32.72 45.99
CA ALA A 738 -1.50 -32.54 45.81
C ALA A 738 -1.03 -33.08 44.45
N TYR A 739 -0.21 -32.31 43.76
CA TYR A 739 0.41 -32.62 42.48
C TYR A 739 1.90 -32.37 42.54
N ARG A 740 2.66 -33.06 41.67
CA ARG A 740 4.09 -32.85 41.55
C ARG A 740 4.48 -32.72 40.08
N LEU A 741 5.12 -31.59 39.74
CA LEU A 741 5.81 -31.34 38.48
C LEU A 741 7.29 -31.64 38.71
N GLU A 742 7.87 -32.49 37.90
CA GLU A 742 9.31 -32.73 37.85
C GLU A 742 9.86 -32.15 36.51
N ILE A 743 10.99 -31.49 36.57
CA ILE A 743 11.74 -30.95 35.42
C ILE A 743 13.16 -31.54 35.52
N PRO A 744 13.38 -32.77 35.07
CA PRO A 744 14.66 -33.46 35.14
C PRO A 744 15.79 -32.72 34.45
N SER A 745 15.47 -31.99 33.38
CA SER A 745 16.51 -31.24 32.67
C SER A 745 15.97 -30.05 31.87
N ILE A 746 16.79 -29.01 31.80
CA ILE A 746 16.70 -27.90 30.87
C ILE A 746 18.08 -27.82 30.22
N LYS A 747 18.14 -28.08 28.91
CA LYS A 747 19.40 -28.20 28.17
C LYS A 747 19.35 -27.44 26.88
N THR A 748 20.51 -26.97 26.40
CA THR A 748 20.69 -26.36 25.08
C THR A 748 21.64 -27.18 24.22
N ARG A 749 21.44 -27.11 22.93
CA ARG A 749 22.33 -27.62 21.91
C ARG A 749 22.55 -26.55 20.82
N TYR A 750 23.74 -26.58 20.24
CA TYR A 750 24.16 -25.71 19.14
C TYR A 750 24.64 -26.56 17.98
N LYS A 751 24.28 -26.19 16.73
CA LYS A 751 24.75 -26.88 15.54
C LYS A 751 26.22 -26.55 15.28
N HIS A 752 26.99 -27.60 15.03
CA HIS A 752 28.28 -27.42 14.36
C HIS A 752 28.07 -27.43 12.85
N PHE A 753 28.53 -26.38 12.19
CA PHE A 753 28.67 -26.38 10.74
C PHE A 753 30.06 -27.00 10.44
N ASN A 754 30.10 -28.15 9.76
CA ASN A 754 31.35 -28.68 9.23
C ASN A 754 31.88 -27.72 8.17
N ASP A 755 33.16 -27.37 8.20
CA ASP A 755 33.87 -26.53 7.24
C ASP A 755 33.77 -27.01 5.77
N ALA A 756 33.24 -28.21 5.53
CA ALA A 756 33.05 -28.82 4.22
C ALA A 756 31.63 -28.72 3.63
N GLY A 757 30.69 -28.07 4.30
CA GLY A 757 29.28 -27.99 3.81
C GLY A 757 28.58 -29.34 3.67
N VAL A 758 29.11 -30.39 4.28
CA VAL A 758 28.51 -31.73 4.28
C VAL A 758 27.75 -31.91 5.61
N TYR A 759 26.44 -31.88 5.55
CA TYR A 759 25.62 -32.29 6.69
C TYR A 759 25.80 -33.80 6.91
N ASP A 760 26.14 -34.20 8.12
CA ASP A 760 26.09 -35.61 8.50
C ASP A 760 24.64 -36.11 8.35
N LEU A 761 24.43 -37.01 7.41
CA LEU A 761 23.17 -37.65 7.18
C LEU A 761 22.84 -38.54 8.38
N THR A 762 21.95 -38.13 9.23
CA THR A 762 21.21 -39.13 10.03
C THR A 762 20.40 -39.99 9.07
N VAL A 763 20.49 -41.29 9.26
CA VAL A 763 20.07 -42.38 8.34
C VAL A 763 18.56 -42.38 7.99
N ASP A 764 17.76 -41.46 8.51
CA ASP A 764 16.29 -41.47 8.40
C ASP A 764 15.73 -40.82 7.12
N ASP A 765 16.51 -40.07 6.36
CA ASP A 765 16.02 -39.39 5.13
C ASP A 765 16.25 -40.17 3.82
N ALA A 766 16.98 -41.28 3.89
CA ALA A 766 17.32 -42.08 2.70
C ALA A 766 16.10 -42.84 2.11
N ASP A 767 15.09 -43.11 2.90
CA ASP A 767 13.92 -43.89 2.52
C ASP A 767 12.72 -43.05 2.03
N VAL A 768 12.82 -41.71 2.06
CA VAL A 768 11.73 -40.84 1.60
C VAL A 768 11.85 -40.59 0.11
N ALA A 769 10.82 -41.00 -0.67
CA ALA A 769 10.77 -40.79 -2.11
C ALA A 769 10.95 -39.30 -2.47
N PRO A 770 11.87 -38.96 -3.39
CA PRO A 770 12.12 -37.58 -3.77
C PRO A 770 10.94 -36.97 -4.51
N VAL A 771 10.62 -35.73 -4.18
CA VAL A 771 9.71 -34.88 -4.93
C VAL A 771 10.52 -33.82 -5.67
N TYR A 772 10.32 -33.73 -6.98
CA TYR A 772 11.10 -32.84 -7.83
C TYR A 772 10.34 -31.57 -8.18
N TYR A 773 11.05 -30.44 -8.23
CA TYR A 773 10.52 -29.14 -8.66
C TYR A 773 11.50 -28.53 -9.68
N ASN A 774 10.99 -27.77 -10.63
CA ASN A 774 11.83 -26.91 -11.47
C ASN A 774 12.37 -25.70 -10.69
N LEU A 775 13.22 -24.91 -11.31
CA LEU A 775 13.79 -23.71 -10.65
C LEU A 775 12.76 -22.62 -10.36
N GLN A 776 11.56 -22.70 -10.93
CA GLN A 776 10.42 -21.83 -10.64
C GLN A 776 9.51 -22.36 -9.53
N GLY A 777 9.89 -23.46 -8.87
CA GLY A 777 9.13 -24.06 -7.77
C GLY A 777 7.93 -24.93 -8.19
N MET A 778 7.74 -25.18 -9.48
CA MET A 778 6.66 -26.06 -9.97
C MET A 778 7.07 -27.53 -9.85
N ARG A 779 6.17 -28.36 -9.34
CA ARG A 779 6.42 -29.80 -9.18
C ARG A 779 6.54 -30.49 -10.54
N ILE A 780 7.59 -31.32 -10.68
CA ILE A 780 7.87 -32.11 -11.89
C ILE A 780 7.64 -33.59 -11.58
N ALA A 781 6.85 -34.26 -12.41
CA ALA A 781 6.57 -35.70 -12.21
C ALA A 781 7.78 -36.60 -12.57
N LYS A 782 8.55 -36.21 -13.57
CA LYS A 782 9.74 -36.93 -14.03
C LYS A 782 10.78 -35.91 -14.55
N PRO A 783 11.88 -35.69 -13.84
CA PRO A 783 12.92 -34.79 -14.30
C PRO A 783 13.71 -35.41 -15.44
N GLN A 784 14.21 -34.59 -16.36
CA GLN A 784 15.02 -35.03 -17.50
C GLN A 784 16.50 -35.04 -17.13
N PRO A 785 17.27 -36.06 -17.60
CA PRO A 785 18.73 -36.09 -17.43
C PRO A 785 19.39 -34.80 -17.91
N GLY A 786 20.40 -34.31 -17.16
CA GLY A 786 21.13 -33.08 -17.43
C GLY A 786 20.43 -31.80 -16.98
N THR A 787 19.19 -31.86 -16.45
CA THR A 787 18.51 -30.67 -15.93
C THR A 787 18.82 -30.41 -14.46
N VAL A 788 18.86 -29.13 -14.10
CA VAL A 788 18.98 -28.71 -12.69
C VAL A 788 17.58 -28.67 -12.08
N VAL A 789 17.38 -29.38 -10.98
CA VAL A 789 16.10 -29.47 -10.28
C VAL A 789 16.27 -29.20 -8.78
N ILE A 790 15.19 -28.79 -8.15
CA ILE A 790 15.06 -28.76 -6.70
C ILE A 790 14.47 -30.10 -6.26
N VAL A 791 15.20 -30.83 -5.43
CA VAL A 791 14.76 -32.14 -4.90
C VAL A 791 14.39 -32.00 -3.43
N LYS A 792 13.17 -32.38 -3.08
CA LYS A 792 12.68 -32.42 -1.70
C LYS A 792 12.57 -33.86 -1.24
N ARG A 793 13.30 -34.25 -0.18
CA ARG A 793 13.17 -35.53 0.53
C ARG A 793 12.84 -35.25 1.99
N GLY A 794 11.60 -35.52 2.40
CA GLY A 794 11.14 -35.16 3.74
C GLY A 794 11.19 -33.65 3.99
N ALA A 795 11.91 -33.22 5.00
CA ALA A 795 12.18 -31.82 5.33
C ALA A 795 13.34 -31.19 4.51
N ARG A 796 14.15 -32.03 3.86
CA ARG A 796 15.35 -31.60 3.14
C ARG A 796 15.02 -31.12 1.74
N VAL A 797 15.59 -29.98 1.34
CA VAL A 797 15.49 -29.43 -0.02
C VAL A 797 16.90 -29.21 -0.55
N THR A 798 17.23 -29.82 -1.70
CA THR A 798 18.52 -29.71 -2.36
C THR A 798 18.35 -29.28 -3.81
N LYS A 799 19.38 -28.65 -4.38
CA LYS A 799 19.48 -28.38 -5.81
C LYS A 799 20.41 -29.41 -6.43
N GLU A 800 19.91 -30.23 -7.34
CA GLU A 800 20.64 -31.36 -7.90
C GLU A 800 20.62 -31.31 -9.43
N ILE A 801 21.65 -31.83 -10.09
CA ILE A 801 21.65 -32.12 -11.52
C ILE A 801 21.18 -33.57 -11.67
N VAL A 802 20.15 -33.79 -12.47
CA VAL A 802 19.66 -35.15 -12.75
C VAL A 802 20.71 -35.90 -13.58
N VAL A 803 21.29 -36.93 -13.00
CA VAL A 803 22.22 -37.83 -13.68
C VAL A 803 21.42 -39.01 -14.24
N GLU A 804 21.86 -39.63 -15.34
CA GLU A 804 21.20 -40.79 -15.94
C GLU A 804 21.02 -41.98 -15.00
#